data_af33efffaf48c5ec2a1c25b1b8012302
#
_entry.id   af33efffaf48c5ec2a1c25b1b8012302
#
_cell.length_a   1.000
_cell.length_b   1.000
_cell.length_c   1.000
_cell.angle_alpha   90.00
_cell.angle_beta   90.00
_cell.angle_gamma   90.00
#
_symmetry.space_group_name_H-M   'P 1'
#
loop_
_entity.id
_entity.type
_entity.pdbx_description
1 polymer ?
#
loop_
_entity_poly.entity_id
_entity_poly.type
_entity_poly.pdbx_seq_one_letter_code
_entity_poly.pdbx_strand_id
1 'polypeptide(L)'
;MKKYLLYLIASMLVTMSPNAQTRYNYKKLQRGNLGRGVVAVRKDASTVTVSWRYLSSDPMDTGFNIYRNGKKITLQPVSTATLYDDPYAGPDAADYEVRPVVKGKETNHKNGRYILPANAPTGYIQIPMNKPAGGTTPAGDTYTYSPNDASIGDVDGDGEYEIILKWDPSNSHDNAHDGYTGEVLIDCYRLNGEQLWRIDLGKNIRAGAHYTQFMVYDLDNDGKAEVVMRTADGSIDGKGNVIGDATADYREPGEMYTPRKKKGDTRTPEAKLRNQGRIFKGKEYLTVFSGMTGEALYTTDYIPQRGELKGWGDNRANRSDRFLACIAYLDGIHPSVVMCRGYYTRTVLAAFNWDGKKLKNCWTFDTNQPGNEKFAGQGNHNLRVADVDGDGCDEIVYGSMTVDHNGKGLYSTGMGHGDALHLTQFDPSDPKLQVWACHENKKDGSTFRDAATGKVIFQLPHNTDVGRCMAADIDPIHPGVEMWSARSEGIRNIKGEIVAPKIKKLPINMTVWWDGDLLREMLDGNVVGKYNWRVETYTPLATFEGTAANNGTKATPCLQGDIIGDWREEILLRTADNTALRLYVSTIPTAYRFHTFLEDPVYRISIATQNVGYNQPTQPGFYFGPDLKGTFRGCRLEK
;
A
#
# COMPACT_ATOMS: atom_id res chain seq x y z
N MET A 1 36.46 58.08 -42.61
CA MET A 1 36.59 56.66 -42.23
C MET A 1 35.90 56.41 -40.88
N LYS A 2 34.64 56.01 -40.90
CA LYS A 2 33.88 55.68 -39.69
C LYS A 2 33.84 54.15 -39.56
N LYS A 3 34.42 53.62 -38.47
CA LYS A 3 34.34 52.17 -38.09
C LYS A 3 33.02 51.98 -37.39
N TYR A 4 32.15 51.12 -37.91
CA TYR A 4 30.98 50.62 -37.24
C TYR A 4 31.39 49.39 -36.42
N LEU A 5 31.18 49.45 -35.10
CA LEU A 5 31.36 48.37 -34.17
C LEU A 5 30.00 47.64 -34.09
N LEU A 6 29.91 46.43 -34.64
CA LEU A 6 28.77 45.52 -34.47
C LEU A 6 28.86 44.84 -33.09
N TYR A 7 27.93 45.12 -32.19
CA TYR A 7 27.70 44.33 -31.00
C TYR A 7 26.83 43.13 -31.37
N LEU A 8 27.43 41.92 -31.33
CA LEU A 8 26.68 40.68 -31.32
C LEU A 8 26.12 40.48 -29.92
N ILE A 9 24.82 40.66 -29.75
CA ILE A 9 24.07 40.21 -28.57
C ILE A 9 23.80 38.71 -28.79
N ALA A 10 24.61 37.87 -28.16
CA ALA A 10 24.27 36.45 -28.02
C ALA A 10 23.12 36.31 -27.03
N SER A 11 21.88 36.17 -27.53
CA SER A 11 20.75 35.75 -26.74
C SER A 11 20.98 34.31 -26.33
N MET A 12 21.37 34.09 -25.08
CA MET A 12 21.25 32.76 -24.44
C MET A 12 19.75 32.45 -24.36
N LEU A 13 19.27 31.66 -25.28
CA LEU A 13 18.04 30.91 -25.12
C LEU A 13 18.30 29.91 -24.00
N VAL A 14 17.90 30.26 -22.78
CA VAL A 14 17.69 29.29 -21.72
C VAL A 14 16.47 28.49 -22.17
N THR A 15 16.71 27.37 -22.81
CA THR A 15 15.70 26.34 -22.99
C THR A 15 15.38 25.80 -21.59
N MET A 16 14.32 26.34 -20.98
CA MET A 16 13.70 25.69 -19.84
C MET A 16 13.26 24.30 -20.32
N SER A 17 13.93 23.28 -19.86
CA SER A 17 13.49 21.89 -20.03
C SER A 17 12.07 21.81 -19.49
N PRO A 18 11.12 21.21 -20.23
CA PRO A 18 9.79 20.97 -19.67
C PRO A 18 9.96 20.10 -18.43
N ASN A 19 9.28 20.50 -17.35
CA ASN A 19 9.25 19.81 -16.06
C ASN A 19 9.19 18.29 -16.23
N ALA A 20 10.24 17.61 -15.81
CA ALA A 20 10.32 16.16 -15.81
C ALA A 20 9.51 15.63 -14.62
N GLN A 21 8.19 15.65 -14.73
CA GLN A 21 7.32 14.82 -13.93
C GLN A 21 7.41 13.41 -14.49
N THR A 22 7.69 12.44 -13.64
CA THR A 22 7.76 10.99 -13.88
C THR A 22 7.97 10.62 -15.36
N ARG A 23 9.08 9.99 -15.64
CA ARG A 23 9.50 9.70 -17.01
C ARG A 23 8.85 8.45 -17.62
N TYR A 24 7.90 7.84 -16.91
CA TYR A 24 7.14 6.71 -17.46
C TYR A 24 6.52 7.03 -18.81
N ASN A 25 6.69 6.14 -19.74
CA ASN A 25 5.93 6.19 -20.98
C ASN A 25 4.54 5.57 -20.76
N TYR A 26 3.63 6.36 -20.19
CA TYR A 26 2.26 5.91 -19.83
C TYR A 26 1.49 5.22 -20.95
N LYS A 27 1.84 5.46 -22.23
CA LYS A 27 1.22 4.78 -23.36
C LYS A 27 1.71 3.35 -23.51
N LYS A 28 2.85 3.01 -22.96
CA LYS A 28 3.46 1.68 -23.03
C LYS A 28 3.26 0.85 -21.77
N LEU A 29 3.05 1.51 -20.63
CA LEU A 29 2.85 0.82 -19.35
C LEU A 29 1.63 -0.10 -19.41
N GLN A 30 1.82 -1.34 -19.01
CA GLN A 30 0.75 -2.32 -18.80
C GLN A 30 0.14 -2.10 -17.42
N ARG A 31 -1.05 -1.48 -17.37
CA ARG A 31 -1.68 -0.98 -16.13
C ARG A 31 -3.03 -1.61 -15.79
N GLY A 32 -3.49 -2.56 -16.58
CA GLY A 32 -4.86 -3.04 -16.51
C GLY A 32 -5.89 -2.04 -17.10
N ASN A 33 -7.15 -2.38 -17.04
CA ASN A 33 -8.22 -1.65 -17.71
C ASN A 33 -9.32 -1.21 -16.72
N LEU A 34 -9.14 -0.06 -16.07
CA LEU A 34 -10.07 0.45 -15.06
C LEU A 34 -11.47 0.72 -15.62
N GLY A 35 -12.50 0.28 -14.91
CA GLY A 35 -13.89 0.66 -15.07
C GLY A 35 -14.20 2.05 -14.50
N ARG A 36 -15.47 2.45 -14.61
CA ARG A 36 -15.94 3.75 -14.11
C ARG A 36 -15.95 3.84 -12.58
N GLY A 37 -15.92 2.73 -11.85
CA GLY A 37 -15.89 2.69 -10.40
C GLY A 37 -17.06 3.46 -9.76
N VAL A 38 -18.26 3.29 -10.28
CA VAL A 38 -19.46 3.94 -9.72
C VAL A 38 -19.77 3.37 -8.35
N VAL A 39 -20.02 4.24 -7.41
CA VAL A 39 -20.51 3.88 -6.07
C VAL A 39 -21.67 4.79 -5.67
N ALA A 40 -22.64 4.23 -4.99
CA ALA A 40 -23.73 4.98 -4.37
C ALA A 40 -23.83 4.61 -2.89
N VAL A 41 -23.71 5.58 -2.00
CA VAL A 41 -23.83 5.40 -0.55
C VAL A 41 -24.85 6.36 0.03
N ARG A 42 -25.58 5.93 1.04
CA ARG A 42 -26.46 6.85 1.78
C ARG A 42 -25.62 7.86 2.54
N LYS A 43 -25.84 9.14 2.28
CA LYS A 43 -25.27 10.25 3.05
C LYS A 43 -26.04 10.46 4.35
N ASP A 44 -27.36 10.35 4.25
CA ASP A 44 -28.32 10.45 5.34
C ASP A 44 -29.64 9.76 4.96
N ALA A 45 -30.71 9.93 5.77
CA ALA A 45 -32.02 9.34 5.52
C ALA A 45 -32.70 9.83 4.23
N SER A 46 -32.27 10.95 3.67
CA SER A 46 -32.93 11.65 2.55
C SER A 46 -32.08 11.77 1.31
N THR A 47 -30.79 11.40 1.37
CA THR A 47 -29.82 11.66 0.31
C THR A 47 -28.93 10.46 0.08
N VAL A 48 -28.70 10.16 -1.19
CA VAL A 48 -27.69 9.21 -1.66
C VAL A 48 -26.61 9.99 -2.41
N THR A 49 -25.36 9.85 -2.01
CA THR A 49 -24.22 10.36 -2.76
C THR A 49 -23.79 9.31 -3.77
N VAL A 50 -23.73 9.69 -5.05
CA VAL A 50 -23.21 8.90 -6.14
C VAL A 50 -21.87 9.50 -6.56
N SER A 51 -20.81 8.70 -6.59
CA SER A 51 -19.49 9.13 -7.08
C SER A 51 -18.92 8.13 -8.07
N TRP A 52 -17.93 8.58 -8.86
CA TRP A 52 -17.36 7.76 -9.93
C TRP A 52 -15.97 8.25 -10.31
N ARG A 53 -15.16 7.37 -10.90
CA ARG A 53 -13.82 7.69 -11.38
C ARG A 53 -13.88 8.64 -12.58
N TYR A 54 -13.02 9.66 -12.57
CA TYR A 54 -12.63 10.40 -13.75
C TYR A 54 -11.38 9.72 -14.33
N LEU A 55 -11.46 9.27 -15.58
CA LEU A 55 -10.41 8.46 -16.21
C LEU A 55 -9.55 9.32 -17.14
N SER A 56 -8.26 9.02 -17.26
CA SER A 56 -7.37 9.73 -18.19
C SER A 56 -7.75 9.57 -19.67
N SER A 57 -8.59 8.58 -19.99
CA SER A 57 -9.19 8.39 -21.31
C SER A 57 -10.39 9.30 -21.56
N ASP A 58 -10.94 9.96 -20.53
CA ASP A 58 -12.04 10.92 -20.69
C ASP A 58 -11.49 12.25 -21.25
N PRO A 59 -12.12 12.82 -22.29
CA PRO A 59 -11.84 14.19 -22.69
C PRO A 59 -12.01 15.19 -21.52
N MET A 60 -11.21 16.25 -21.49
CA MET A 60 -11.24 17.23 -20.38
C MET A 60 -12.60 17.92 -20.19
N ASP A 61 -13.39 18.04 -21.26
CA ASP A 61 -14.73 18.64 -21.26
C ASP A 61 -15.86 17.61 -21.01
N THR A 62 -15.51 16.39 -20.58
CA THR A 62 -16.50 15.35 -20.30
C THR A 62 -17.37 15.75 -19.11
N GLY A 63 -18.67 15.81 -19.34
CA GLY A 63 -19.70 15.82 -18.30
C GLY A 63 -20.29 14.43 -18.09
N PHE A 64 -21.14 14.29 -17.07
CA PHE A 64 -21.75 12.98 -16.75
C PHE A 64 -23.25 13.14 -16.49
N ASN A 65 -24.05 12.28 -17.11
CA ASN A 65 -25.44 12.10 -16.77
C ASN A 65 -25.60 10.95 -15.79
N ILE A 66 -26.41 11.16 -14.76
CA ILE A 66 -26.70 10.16 -13.75
C ILE A 66 -28.14 9.68 -13.95
N TYR A 67 -28.31 8.36 -13.89
CA TYR A 67 -29.60 7.68 -13.98
C TYR A 67 -29.86 6.93 -12.68
N ARG A 68 -31.12 6.91 -12.25
CA ARG A 68 -31.62 6.04 -11.19
C ARG A 68 -32.78 5.23 -11.72
N ASN A 69 -32.70 3.90 -11.61
CA ASN A 69 -33.70 2.95 -12.13
C ASN A 69 -34.07 3.24 -13.60
N GLY A 70 -33.07 3.50 -14.43
CA GLY A 70 -33.24 3.81 -15.86
C GLY A 70 -33.75 5.22 -16.17
N LYS A 71 -34.10 6.03 -15.17
CA LYS A 71 -34.53 7.42 -15.35
C LYS A 71 -33.40 8.39 -15.08
N LYS A 72 -33.11 9.27 -16.05
CA LYS A 72 -32.16 10.36 -15.88
C LYS A 72 -32.60 11.29 -14.76
N ILE A 73 -31.71 11.57 -13.78
CA ILE A 73 -31.97 12.42 -12.63
C ILE A 73 -31.23 13.76 -12.67
N THR A 74 -30.19 13.89 -13.51
CA THR A 74 -29.48 15.16 -13.71
C THR A 74 -30.17 16.02 -14.77
N LEU A 75 -30.36 17.31 -14.48
CA LEU A 75 -30.92 18.27 -15.46
C LEU A 75 -29.89 18.64 -16.52
N GLN A 76 -28.66 18.86 -16.11
CA GLN A 76 -27.49 19.09 -16.96
C GLN A 76 -26.40 18.07 -16.63
N PRO A 77 -25.51 17.74 -17.54
CA PRO A 77 -24.38 16.90 -17.22
C PRO A 77 -23.52 17.50 -16.10
N VAL A 78 -23.15 16.70 -15.10
CA VAL A 78 -22.22 17.09 -14.05
C VAL A 78 -20.83 17.22 -14.66
N SER A 79 -20.20 18.42 -14.58
CA SER A 79 -18.90 18.71 -15.19
C SER A 79 -17.86 19.24 -14.20
N THR A 80 -18.24 19.41 -12.94
CA THR A 80 -17.39 19.87 -11.83
C THR A 80 -16.71 18.70 -11.14
N ALA A 81 -17.13 18.35 -9.94
CA ALA A 81 -16.67 17.12 -9.26
C ALA A 81 -17.31 15.86 -9.86
N THR A 82 -16.70 14.70 -9.66
CA THR A 82 -17.29 13.40 -10.01
C THR A 82 -18.13 12.84 -8.86
N LEU A 83 -19.04 13.67 -8.40
CA LEU A 83 -19.93 13.42 -7.27
C LEU A 83 -21.28 14.09 -7.50
N TYR A 84 -22.37 13.42 -7.13
CA TYR A 84 -23.72 13.93 -7.23
C TYR A 84 -24.57 13.47 -6.04
N ASP A 85 -25.20 14.42 -5.33
CA ASP A 85 -26.15 14.13 -4.25
C ASP A 85 -27.57 13.98 -4.84
N ASP A 86 -28.13 12.79 -4.80
CA ASP A 86 -29.48 12.47 -5.22
C ASP A 86 -30.44 12.52 -4.04
N PRO A 87 -31.49 13.38 -4.07
CA PRO A 87 -32.50 13.42 -3.03
C PRO A 87 -33.43 12.19 -3.10
N TYR A 88 -32.96 11.06 -2.60
CA TYR A 88 -33.64 9.79 -2.57
C TYR A 88 -33.79 9.24 -1.16
N ALA A 89 -34.98 9.34 -0.60
CA ALA A 89 -35.29 8.99 0.78
C ALA A 89 -35.87 7.58 0.99
N GLY A 90 -36.04 6.78 -0.08
CA GLY A 90 -36.64 5.45 0.03
C GLY A 90 -35.68 4.40 0.61
N PRO A 91 -36.18 3.38 1.33
CA PRO A 91 -35.38 2.26 1.81
C PRO A 91 -35.06 1.23 0.72
N ASP A 92 -35.74 1.32 -0.43
CA ASP A 92 -35.64 0.34 -1.49
C ASP A 92 -34.27 0.34 -2.15
N ALA A 93 -33.94 -0.76 -2.84
CA ALA A 93 -32.80 -0.84 -3.72
C ALA A 93 -32.93 0.16 -4.87
N ALA A 94 -31.80 0.73 -5.30
CA ALA A 94 -31.76 1.65 -6.43
C ALA A 94 -30.59 1.33 -7.35
N ASP A 95 -30.86 1.31 -8.66
CA ASP A 95 -29.90 1.06 -9.70
C ASP A 95 -29.38 2.40 -10.23
N TYR A 96 -28.13 2.72 -9.95
CA TYR A 96 -27.46 3.92 -10.43
C TYR A 96 -26.57 3.62 -11.63
N GLU A 97 -26.69 4.44 -12.67
CA GLU A 97 -25.82 4.40 -13.84
C GLU A 97 -25.25 5.78 -14.12
N VAL A 98 -23.96 5.85 -14.44
CA VAL A 98 -23.26 7.06 -14.83
C VAL A 98 -22.81 6.94 -16.28
N ARG A 99 -23.22 7.91 -17.13
CA ARG A 99 -22.91 7.94 -18.55
C ARG A 99 -22.11 9.19 -18.92
N PRO A 100 -20.94 9.04 -19.53
CA PRO A 100 -20.16 10.19 -20.02
C PRO A 100 -20.88 10.95 -21.13
N VAL A 101 -20.74 12.27 -21.09
CA VAL A 101 -21.28 13.20 -22.09
C VAL A 101 -20.12 14.01 -22.67
N VAL A 102 -19.85 13.83 -23.96
CA VAL A 102 -18.78 14.54 -24.66
C VAL A 102 -19.42 15.39 -25.77
N LYS A 103 -19.09 16.71 -25.81
CA LYS A 103 -19.66 17.65 -26.78
C LYS A 103 -21.21 17.61 -26.83
N GLY A 104 -21.83 17.50 -25.65
CA GLY A 104 -23.28 17.48 -25.48
C GLY A 104 -23.98 16.17 -25.85
N LYS A 105 -23.24 15.11 -26.15
CA LYS A 105 -23.79 13.79 -26.51
C LYS A 105 -23.31 12.72 -25.53
N GLU A 106 -24.21 11.88 -25.06
CA GLU A 106 -23.85 10.68 -24.31
C GLU A 106 -23.00 9.73 -25.18
N THR A 107 -22.03 9.11 -24.55
CA THR A 107 -21.17 8.11 -25.19
C THR A 107 -21.29 6.79 -24.41
N ASN A 108 -20.88 5.69 -25.04
CA ASN A 108 -20.82 4.38 -24.36
C ASN A 108 -19.41 4.08 -23.85
N HIS A 109 -18.56 5.11 -23.73
CA HIS A 109 -17.19 4.92 -23.26
C HIS A 109 -17.17 4.75 -21.74
N LYS A 110 -16.92 3.51 -21.28
CA LYS A 110 -16.79 3.21 -19.86
C LYS A 110 -18.00 3.75 -19.03
N ASN A 111 -19.22 3.37 -19.40
CA ASN A 111 -20.38 3.55 -18.51
C ASN A 111 -20.14 2.74 -17.24
N GLY A 112 -20.58 3.28 -16.11
CA GLY A 112 -20.50 2.56 -14.84
C GLY A 112 -21.88 2.39 -14.22
N ARG A 113 -22.05 1.34 -13.42
CA ARG A 113 -23.30 1.00 -12.75
C ARG A 113 -23.03 0.51 -11.33
N TYR A 114 -23.91 0.87 -10.42
CA TYR A 114 -23.89 0.38 -9.05
C TYR A 114 -25.32 0.16 -8.54
N ILE A 115 -25.57 -0.99 -7.92
CA ILE A 115 -26.84 -1.29 -7.28
C ILE A 115 -26.71 -0.99 -5.80
N LEU A 116 -27.33 0.12 -5.36
CA LEU A 116 -27.51 0.42 -3.94
C LEU A 116 -28.46 -0.63 -3.35
N PRO A 117 -28.03 -1.42 -2.35
CA PRO A 117 -28.92 -2.41 -1.75
C PRO A 117 -30.09 -1.78 -1.01
N ALA A 118 -31.20 -2.52 -0.87
CA ALA A 118 -32.27 -2.12 0.04
C ALA A 118 -31.72 -2.02 1.46
N ASN A 119 -32.18 -0.98 2.21
CA ASN A 119 -31.74 -0.69 3.57
C ASN A 119 -30.20 -0.53 3.71
N ALA A 120 -29.54 -0.04 2.66
CA ALA A 120 -28.10 0.22 2.68
C ALA A 120 -27.74 1.14 3.87
N PRO A 121 -26.62 0.88 4.56
CA PRO A 121 -26.17 1.71 5.67
C PRO A 121 -25.69 3.08 5.19
N THR A 122 -25.52 4.01 6.14
CA THR A 122 -25.04 5.37 5.87
C THR A 122 -23.51 5.43 5.87
N GLY A 123 -22.94 5.98 4.81
CA GLY A 123 -21.53 6.33 4.69
C GLY A 123 -20.58 5.18 4.35
N TYR A 124 -21.07 3.95 4.15
CA TYR A 124 -20.21 2.81 3.80
C TYR A 124 -20.93 1.70 3.04
N ILE A 125 -20.15 0.86 2.38
CA ILE A 125 -20.60 -0.42 1.84
C ILE A 125 -20.29 -1.49 2.88
N GLN A 126 -21.28 -2.28 3.29
CA GLN A 126 -21.05 -3.44 4.15
C GLN A 126 -20.83 -4.69 3.32
N ILE A 127 -19.72 -5.36 3.56
CA ILE A 127 -19.27 -6.55 2.83
C ILE A 127 -19.29 -7.72 3.82
N PRO A 128 -20.36 -8.54 3.85
CA PRO A 128 -20.44 -9.73 4.69
C PRO A 128 -19.30 -10.71 4.34
N MET A 129 -18.78 -11.42 5.34
CA MET A 129 -17.67 -12.36 5.14
C MET A 129 -17.98 -13.73 5.73
N ASN A 130 -17.43 -14.77 5.10
CA ASN A 130 -17.43 -16.13 5.62
C ASN A 130 -16.25 -16.33 6.59
N LYS A 131 -16.42 -15.84 7.84
CA LYS A 131 -15.41 -15.93 8.88
C LYS A 131 -14.96 -17.39 9.06
N PRO A 132 -13.65 -17.68 9.00
CA PRO A 132 -13.17 -19.05 9.22
C PRO A 132 -13.45 -19.52 10.64
N ALA A 133 -13.69 -20.81 10.79
CA ALA A 133 -13.73 -21.44 12.10
C ALA A 133 -12.34 -21.36 12.74
N GLY A 134 -12.29 -21.12 14.05
CA GLY A 134 -11.05 -21.24 14.81
C GLY A 134 -10.55 -22.68 14.88
N GLY A 135 -9.42 -22.89 15.49
CA GLY A 135 -8.79 -24.20 15.62
C GLY A 135 -8.10 -24.37 16.96
N THR A 136 -7.37 -25.50 17.08
CA THR A 136 -6.55 -25.81 18.24
C THR A 136 -5.16 -26.21 17.75
N THR A 137 -4.12 -25.65 18.34
CA THR A 137 -2.73 -25.95 18.01
C THR A 137 -2.32 -27.34 18.56
N PRO A 138 -1.19 -27.91 18.10
CA PRO A 138 -0.64 -29.13 18.71
C PRO A 138 -0.31 -29.01 20.20
N ALA A 139 -0.15 -27.80 20.72
CA ALA A 139 0.07 -27.52 22.14
C ALA A 139 -1.23 -27.44 22.97
N GLY A 140 -2.40 -27.48 22.31
CA GLY A 140 -3.71 -27.40 22.95
C GLY A 140 -4.27 -25.97 23.04
N ASP A 141 -3.55 -24.94 22.55
CA ASP A 141 -4.02 -23.57 22.55
C ASP A 141 -5.08 -23.37 21.46
N THR A 142 -6.20 -22.77 21.79
CA THR A 142 -7.26 -22.41 20.84
C THR A 142 -7.02 -21.06 20.21
N TYR A 143 -7.48 -20.88 18.96
CA TYR A 143 -7.42 -19.62 18.25
C TYR A 143 -8.68 -19.36 17.43
N THR A 144 -8.92 -18.10 17.14
CA THR A 144 -9.99 -17.61 16.25
C THR A 144 -9.37 -16.75 15.15
N TYR A 145 -10.17 -16.29 14.18
CA TYR A 145 -9.69 -15.46 13.09
C TYR A 145 -10.25 -14.04 13.13
N SER A 146 -9.45 -13.12 12.68
CA SER A 146 -9.86 -11.75 12.35
C SER A 146 -9.39 -11.35 10.96
N PRO A 147 -10.16 -10.54 10.21
CA PRO A 147 -9.68 -9.90 8.98
C PRO A 147 -8.47 -9.04 9.29
N ASN A 148 -7.44 -9.11 8.45
CA ASN A 148 -6.22 -8.34 8.62
C ASN A 148 -5.97 -7.49 7.37
N ASP A 149 -4.79 -7.59 6.75
CA ASP A 149 -4.44 -6.80 5.58
C ASP A 149 -5.22 -7.26 4.34
N ALA A 150 -5.57 -6.29 3.49
CA ALA A 150 -6.20 -6.55 2.21
C ALA A 150 -5.42 -5.90 1.05
N SER A 151 -5.72 -6.33 -0.15
CA SER A 151 -5.33 -5.70 -1.41
C SER A 151 -6.50 -5.77 -2.38
N ILE A 152 -6.40 -5.11 -3.53
CA ILE A 152 -7.44 -5.07 -4.55
C ILE A 152 -6.89 -5.42 -5.92
N GLY A 153 -7.74 -6.01 -6.77
CA GLY A 153 -7.47 -6.25 -8.17
C GLY A 153 -8.76 -6.59 -8.91
N ASP A 154 -8.82 -6.26 -10.18
CA ASP A 154 -9.85 -6.74 -11.11
C ASP A 154 -9.52 -8.19 -11.45
N VAL A 155 -10.21 -9.15 -10.79
CA VAL A 155 -9.86 -10.57 -10.94
C VAL A 155 -10.67 -11.26 -12.04
N ASP A 156 -11.77 -10.67 -12.50
CA ASP A 156 -12.62 -11.24 -13.53
C ASP A 156 -12.64 -10.45 -14.86
N GLY A 157 -12.01 -9.27 -14.87
CA GLY A 157 -11.83 -8.45 -16.08
C GLY A 157 -13.02 -7.53 -16.38
N ASP A 158 -13.87 -7.25 -15.39
CA ASP A 158 -15.04 -6.38 -15.57
C ASP A 158 -14.72 -4.88 -15.39
N GLY A 159 -13.51 -4.56 -14.91
CA GLY A 159 -13.01 -3.19 -14.68
C GLY A 159 -13.29 -2.65 -13.29
N GLU A 160 -13.94 -3.42 -12.42
CA GLU A 160 -14.12 -3.12 -11.00
C GLU A 160 -13.19 -4.00 -10.15
N TYR A 161 -13.00 -3.66 -8.88
CA TYR A 161 -12.02 -4.37 -8.06
C TYR A 161 -12.67 -5.28 -7.03
N GLU A 162 -12.14 -6.50 -6.92
CA GLU A 162 -12.36 -7.41 -5.82
C GLU A 162 -11.37 -7.16 -4.69
N ILE A 163 -11.76 -7.59 -3.48
CA ILE A 163 -10.95 -7.51 -2.27
C ILE A 163 -10.30 -8.85 -2.01
N ILE A 164 -8.97 -8.88 -1.98
CA ILE A 164 -8.18 -10.02 -1.54
C ILE A 164 -7.79 -9.77 -0.08
N LEU A 165 -8.26 -10.62 0.83
CA LEU A 165 -8.21 -10.44 2.28
C LEU A 165 -7.41 -11.54 2.95
N LYS A 166 -6.44 -11.17 3.78
CA LYS A 166 -5.73 -12.06 4.68
C LYS A 166 -6.49 -12.21 6.01
N TRP A 167 -6.73 -13.44 6.43
CA TRP A 167 -7.20 -13.77 7.76
C TRP A 167 -6.03 -14.07 8.68
N ASP A 168 -5.97 -13.38 9.82
CA ASP A 168 -4.91 -13.58 10.82
C ASP A 168 -5.47 -14.36 12.03
N PRO A 169 -4.84 -15.48 12.42
CA PRO A 169 -5.24 -16.19 13.61
C PRO A 169 -4.85 -15.41 14.87
N SER A 170 -5.68 -15.45 15.92
CA SER A 170 -5.49 -14.68 17.16
C SER A 170 -4.20 -15.04 17.92
N ASN A 171 -3.56 -16.16 17.58
CA ASN A 171 -2.27 -16.62 18.10
C ASN A 171 -1.12 -16.39 17.12
N SER A 172 -1.22 -15.41 16.23
CA SER A 172 -0.11 -14.98 15.38
C SER A 172 1.04 -14.43 16.22
N HIS A 173 2.28 -14.59 15.74
CA HIS A 173 3.49 -14.22 16.48
C HIS A 173 4.44 -13.38 15.66
N ASP A 174 5.12 -12.42 16.30
CA ASP A 174 6.34 -11.85 15.74
C ASP A 174 7.43 -12.92 15.59
N ASN A 175 8.32 -12.74 14.64
CA ASN A 175 9.43 -13.64 14.36
C ASN A 175 10.38 -13.85 15.55
N ALA A 176 10.40 -12.94 16.52
CA ALA A 176 11.20 -13.08 17.74
C ALA A 176 10.59 -14.07 18.74
N HIS A 177 9.30 -14.37 18.65
CA HIS A 177 8.56 -15.17 19.63
C HIS A 177 8.39 -16.64 19.19
N ASP A 178 8.37 -17.54 20.14
CA ASP A 178 8.05 -18.97 19.97
C ASP A 178 6.55 -19.19 20.10
N GLY A 179 6.07 -20.34 19.67
CA GLY A 179 4.68 -20.78 19.75
C GLY A 179 4.14 -21.21 18.38
N TYR A 180 3.19 -22.15 18.39
CA TYR A 180 2.43 -22.51 17.21
C TYR A 180 1.50 -21.37 16.83
N THR A 181 1.21 -21.22 15.54
CA THR A 181 0.16 -20.34 15.01
C THR A 181 -0.90 -21.17 14.30
N GLY A 182 -2.11 -20.65 14.19
CA GLY A 182 -3.06 -21.10 13.20
C GLY A 182 -2.56 -20.84 11.78
N GLU A 183 -3.21 -21.44 10.81
CA GLU A 183 -2.93 -21.29 9.39
C GLU A 183 -3.30 -19.87 8.92
N VAL A 184 -2.58 -19.33 7.96
CA VAL A 184 -2.95 -18.08 7.28
C VAL A 184 -3.88 -18.41 6.12
N LEU A 185 -5.03 -17.77 6.07
CA LEU A 185 -6.00 -17.93 4.99
C LEU A 185 -6.09 -16.65 4.16
N ILE A 186 -6.25 -16.82 2.86
CA ILE A 186 -6.45 -15.70 1.92
C ILE A 186 -7.76 -15.93 1.18
N ASP A 187 -8.65 -14.96 1.25
CA ASP A 187 -9.96 -14.98 0.60
C ASP A 187 -10.04 -13.92 -0.50
N CYS A 188 -10.90 -14.16 -1.48
CA CYS A 188 -11.33 -13.15 -2.43
C CYS A 188 -12.83 -12.88 -2.30
N TYR A 189 -13.20 -11.59 -2.22
CA TYR A 189 -14.59 -11.14 -2.10
C TYR A 189 -14.92 -10.08 -3.14
N ARG A 190 -16.13 -10.18 -3.70
CA ARG A 190 -16.75 -9.04 -4.38
C ARG A 190 -17.27 -8.02 -3.34
N LEU A 191 -17.51 -6.79 -3.75
CA LEU A 191 -18.04 -5.75 -2.87
C LEU A 191 -19.45 -6.06 -2.31
N ASN A 192 -20.19 -6.98 -2.92
CA ASN A 192 -21.48 -7.46 -2.41
C ASN A 192 -21.38 -8.56 -1.34
N GLY A 193 -20.15 -9.01 -1.00
CA GLY A 193 -19.87 -10.06 -0.02
C GLY A 193 -19.83 -11.48 -0.60
N GLU A 194 -19.95 -11.65 -1.91
CA GLU A 194 -19.74 -12.94 -2.56
C GLU A 194 -18.29 -13.36 -2.42
N GLN A 195 -18.03 -14.48 -1.75
CA GLN A 195 -16.70 -15.10 -1.66
C GLN A 195 -16.46 -15.93 -2.93
N LEU A 196 -15.42 -15.58 -3.69
CA LEU A 196 -15.05 -16.31 -4.91
C LEU A 196 -14.22 -17.56 -4.58
N TRP A 197 -13.28 -17.45 -3.66
CA TRP A 197 -12.41 -18.55 -3.24
C TRP A 197 -11.74 -18.29 -1.89
N ARG A 198 -11.13 -19.35 -1.35
CA ARG A 198 -10.24 -19.33 -0.18
C ARG A 198 -9.00 -20.17 -0.46
N ILE A 199 -7.81 -19.63 -0.21
CA ILE A 199 -6.52 -20.31 -0.20
C ILE A 199 -6.13 -20.53 1.26
N ASP A 200 -5.64 -21.75 1.59
CA ASP A 200 -5.07 -22.08 2.89
C ASP A 200 -3.56 -22.26 2.74
N LEU A 201 -2.75 -21.41 3.39
CA LEU A 201 -1.30 -21.51 3.31
C LEU A 201 -0.72 -22.66 4.12
N GLY A 202 -1.53 -23.34 4.92
CA GLY A 202 -1.18 -24.54 5.65
C GLY A 202 -0.24 -24.32 6.83
N LYS A 203 0.00 -25.39 7.55
CA LYS A 203 0.77 -25.40 8.82
C LYS A 203 2.25 -25.05 8.68
N ASN A 204 2.82 -25.10 7.47
CA ASN A 204 4.23 -24.83 7.19
C ASN A 204 4.51 -23.34 6.86
N ILE A 205 3.49 -22.47 6.95
CA ILE A 205 3.61 -21.02 6.94
C ILE A 205 3.14 -20.49 8.31
N ARG A 206 4.04 -19.86 9.08
CA ARG A 206 3.65 -19.20 10.33
C ARG A 206 2.85 -17.93 10.06
N ALA A 207 1.95 -17.59 10.99
CA ALA A 207 1.20 -16.34 10.97
C ALA A 207 1.93 -15.24 11.76
N GLY A 208 1.84 -14.01 11.24
CA GLY A 208 2.39 -12.78 11.82
C GLY A 208 2.76 -11.76 10.74
N ALA A 209 3.05 -10.54 11.15
CA ALA A 209 3.22 -9.39 10.26
C ALA A 209 4.30 -9.55 9.15
N HIS A 210 5.28 -10.44 9.35
CA HIS A 210 6.42 -10.54 8.44
C HIS A 210 6.47 -11.83 7.61
N TYR A 211 5.50 -12.72 7.76
CA TYR A 211 5.56 -14.04 7.13
C TYR A 211 4.87 -14.12 5.77
N THR A 212 3.76 -13.40 5.58
CA THR A 212 2.94 -13.51 4.38
C THR A 212 2.68 -12.14 3.77
N GLN A 213 3.31 -11.87 2.65
CA GLN A 213 3.06 -10.76 1.75
C GLN A 213 2.45 -11.33 0.47
N PHE A 214 1.44 -10.69 -0.06
CA PHE A 214 0.77 -11.12 -1.29
C PHE A 214 0.61 -9.93 -2.23
N MET A 215 0.98 -10.14 -3.49
CA MET A 215 0.88 -9.13 -4.54
C MET A 215 -0.34 -9.45 -5.39
N VAL A 216 -1.18 -8.44 -5.63
CA VAL A 216 -2.38 -8.52 -6.46
C VAL A 216 -2.23 -7.52 -7.59
N TYR A 217 -2.03 -8.03 -8.80
CA TYR A 217 -1.76 -7.21 -9.97
C TYR A 217 -2.04 -7.97 -11.26
N ASP A 218 -2.47 -7.29 -12.32
CA ASP A 218 -2.53 -7.83 -13.68
C ASP A 218 -1.10 -7.88 -14.23
N LEU A 219 -0.47 -9.06 -14.13
CA LEU A 219 0.97 -9.23 -14.38
C LEU A 219 1.31 -9.51 -15.86
N ASP A 220 0.37 -10.04 -16.62
CA ASP A 220 0.55 -10.35 -18.06
C ASP A 220 -0.29 -9.49 -18.98
N ASN A 221 -1.04 -8.53 -18.40
CA ASN A 221 -1.89 -7.57 -19.09
C ASN A 221 -3.03 -8.24 -19.89
N ASP A 222 -3.57 -9.32 -19.35
CA ASP A 222 -4.76 -9.96 -19.92
C ASP A 222 -6.07 -9.29 -19.45
N GLY A 223 -5.97 -8.32 -18.54
CA GLY A 223 -7.06 -7.57 -17.93
C GLY A 223 -7.57 -8.19 -16.63
N LYS A 224 -6.94 -9.23 -16.11
CA LYS A 224 -7.30 -9.89 -14.86
C LYS A 224 -6.08 -9.97 -13.94
N ALA A 225 -6.30 -9.65 -12.68
CA ALA A 225 -5.21 -9.69 -11.72
C ALA A 225 -4.89 -11.12 -11.27
N GLU A 226 -3.60 -11.44 -11.19
CA GLU A 226 -3.07 -12.59 -10.46
C GLU A 226 -2.85 -12.26 -8.99
N VAL A 227 -2.75 -13.32 -8.18
CA VAL A 227 -2.28 -13.25 -6.79
C VAL A 227 -0.98 -14.02 -6.67
N VAL A 228 0.08 -13.37 -6.19
CA VAL A 228 1.40 -14.00 -6.04
C VAL A 228 1.87 -13.92 -4.60
N MET A 229 2.23 -15.07 -4.04
CA MET A 229 2.74 -15.15 -2.67
C MET A 229 3.62 -16.36 -2.43
N ARG A 230 4.32 -16.33 -1.30
CA ARG A 230 5.07 -17.48 -0.79
C ARG A 230 4.12 -18.56 -0.30
N THR A 231 4.37 -19.82 -0.71
CA THR A 231 3.70 -21.02 -0.24
C THR A 231 4.72 -22.04 0.29
N ALA A 232 4.25 -23.13 0.84
CA ALA A 232 5.06 -24.24 1.32
C ALA A 232 4.36 -25.58 1.06
N ASP A 233 5.04 -26.69 1.38
CA ASP A 233 4.42 -28.01 1.37
C ASP A 233 3.13 -28.02 2.23
N GLY A 234 2.04 -28.54 1.65
CA GLY A 234 0.74 -28.62 2.30
C GLY A 234 -0.12 -27.36 2.21
N SER A 235 0.31 -26.31 1.46
CA SER A 235 -0.60 -25.21 1.10
C SER A 235 -1.67 -25.71 0.13
N ILE A 236 -2.90 -25.18 0.23
CA ILE A 236 -4.07 -25.61 -0.55
C ILE A 236 -4.60 -24.42 -1.33
N ASP A 237 -4.75 -24.58 -2.64
CA ASP A 237 -5.26 -23.54 -3.53
C ASP A 237 -6.79 -23.37 -3.44
N GLY A 238 -7.33 -22.38 -4.16
CA GLY A 238 -8.77 -22.07 -4.18
C GLY A 238 -9.65 -23.14 -4.80
N LYS A 239 -9.07 -24.17 -5.43
CA LYS A 239 -9.75 -25.35 -5.98
C LYS A 239 -9.61 -26.60 -5.10
N GLY A 240 -8.86 -26.50 -3.98
CA GLY A 240 -8.61 -27.62 -3.09
C GLY A 240 -7.40 -28.48 -3.47
N ASN A 241 -6.58 -28.06 -4.45
CA ASN A 241 -5.37 -28.77 -4.82
C ASN A 241 -4.24 -28.46 -3.84
N VAL A 242 -3.49 -29.49 -3.43
CA VAL A 242 -2.37 -29.34 -2.51
C VAL A 242 -1.10 -29.00 -3.26
N ILE A 243 -0.37 -27.99 -2.80
CA ILE A 243 0.95 -27.61 -3.29
C ILE A 243 2.00 -28.41 -2.52
N GLY A 244 2.87 -29.12 -3.24
CA GLY A 244 3.94 -29.92 -2.67
C GLY A 244 3.46 -31.16 -1.88
N ASP A 245 4.12 -31.46 -0.77
CA ASP A 245 3.82 -32.63 0.06
C ASP A 245 2.74 -32.32 1.11
N ALA A 246 1.54 -32.91 0.96
CA ALA A 246 0.42 -32.76 1.88
C ALA A 246 0.71 -33.25 3.30
N THR A 247 1.66 -34.19 3.46
CA THR A 247 1.97 -34.81 4.75
C THR A 247 3.04 -34.08 5.56
N ALA A 248 3.79 -33.18 4.91
CA ALA A 248 4.90 -32.48 5.54
C ALA A 248 4.47 -31.62 6.73
N ASP A 249 5.23 -31.71 7.81
CA ASP A 249 5.12 -30.84 8.97
C ASP A 249 6.53 -30.45 9.43
N TYR A 250 6.86 -29.18 9.23
CA TYR A 250 8.19 -28.64 9.52
C TYR A 250 8.23 -27.85 10.83
N ARG A 251 7.12 -27.79 11.57
CA ARG A 251 7.03 -27.05 12.82
C ARG A 251 7.83 -27.77 13.90
N GLU A 252 8.74 -27.04 14.55
CA GLU A 252 9.52 -27.58 15.67
C GLU A 252 8.60 -27.88 16.87
N PRO A 253 8.72 -29.06 17.52
CA PRO A 253 7.93 -29.40 18.70
C PRO A 253 8.34 -28.56 19.92
N GLY A 254 9.49 -27.91 19.84
CA GLY A 254 10.12 -27.22 20.95
C GLY A 254 11.04 -28.11 21.78
N GLU A 255 11.92 -27.47 22.51
CA GLU A 255 12.86 -28.14 23.42
C GLU A 255 12.94 -27.40 24.76
N MET A 256 13.06 -28.16 25.85
CA MET A 256 13.28 -27.56 27.18
C MET A 256 14.72 -27.09 27.28
N TYR A 257 14.93 -25.87 27.71
CA TYR A 257 16.26 -25.32 27.99
C TYR A 257 16.25 -24.52 29.29
N THR A 258 17.36 -24.53 30.04
CA THR A 258 17.54 -23.67 31.19
C THR A 258 18.36 -22.45 30.80
N PRO A 259 17.79 -21.21 30.86
CA PRO A 259 18.54 -20.00 30.56
C PRO A 259 19.80 -19.88 31.41
N ARG A 260 20.86 -19.31 30.84
CA ARG A 260 22.05 -18.99 31.66
C ARG A 260 21.68 -17.96 32.71
N LYS A 261 22.13 -18.18 33.94
CA LYS A 261 21.97 -17.24 35.05
C LYS A 261 22.62 -15.90 34.67
N LYS A 262 21.86 -14.81 34.79
CA LYS A 262 22.43 -13.48 34.58
C LYS A 262 23.39 -13.14 35.72
N LYS A 263 24.49 -12.48 35.41
CA LYS A 263 25.46 -12.03 36.41
C LYS A 263 24.75 -11.10 37.42
N GLY A 264 24.80 -11.48 38.73
CA GLY A 264 24.14 -10.74 39.79
C GLY A 264 22.71 -11.16 40.14
N ASP A 265 22.09 -12.07 39.36
CA ASP A 265 20.76 -12.64 39.70
C ASP A 265 20.93 -13.77 40.73
N THR A 266 20.23 -13.69 41.86
CA THR A 266 20.26 -14.72 42.92
C THR A 266 19.30 -15.87 42.66
N ARG A 267 18.32 -15.72 41.75
CA ARG A 267 17.30 -16.74 41.45
C ARG A 267 17.89 -17.87 40.59
N THR A 268 17.45 -19.11 40.82
CA THR A 268 17.75 -20.21 39.93
C THR A 268 16.90 -20.08 38.67
N PRO A 269 17.51 -20.05 37.47
CA PRO A 269 16.73 -19.98 36.25
C PRO A 269 15.83 -21.23 36.09
N GLU A 270 14.56 -21.00 35.83
CA GLU A 270 13.61 -22.05 35.51
C GLU A 270 13.81 -22.55 34.07
N ALA A 271 13.59 -23.84 33.84
CA ALA A 271 13.56 -24.39 32.50
C ALA A 271 12.38 -23.80 31.71
N LYS A 272 12.63 -23.43 30.45
CA LYS A 272 11.65 -22.84 29.54
C LYS A 272 11.61 -23.62 28.25
N LEU A 273 10.42 -23.70 27.64
CA LEU A 273 10.27 -24.20 26.30
C LEU A 273 10.75 -23.15 25.31
N ARG A 274 11.54 -23.54 24.32
CA ARG A 274 11.96 -22.67 23.22
C ARG A 274 11.79 -23.35 21.87
N ASN A 275 11.78 -22.55 20.82
CA ASN A 275 11.69 -22.98 19.41
C ASN A 275 10.36 -23.65 19.02
N GLN A 276 9.40 -23.80 19.93
CA GLN A 276 8.11 -24.40 19.63
C GLN A 276 7.40 -23.63 18.49
N GLY A 277 6.86 -24.37 17.54
CA GLY A 277 6.12 -23.82 16.40
C GLY A 277 6.98 -23.05 15.36
N ARG A 278 8.31 -22.98 15.55
CA ARG A 278 9.21 -22.40 14.55
C ARG A 278 9.42 -23.38 13.40
N ILE A 279 9.81 -22.83 12.25
CA ILE A 279 10.11 -23.59 11.04
C ILE A 279 11.55 -23.32 10.66
N PHE A 280 12.43 -24.31 10.81
CA PHE A 280 13.86 -24.16 10.55
C PHE A 280 14.31 -24.77 9.21
N LYS A 281 13.50 -25.62 8.63
CA LYS A 281 13.75 -26.37 7.39
C LYS A 281 12.43 -26.53 6.61
N GLY A 282 12.51 -27.15 5.46
CA GLY A 282 11.36 -27.42 4.61
C GLY A 282 11.42 -26.63 3.32
N LYS A 283 10.66 -27.07 2.35
CA LYS A 283 10.54 -26.40 1.05
C LYS A 283 9.67 -25.17 1.14
N GLU A 284 10.10 -24.15 0.45
CA GLU A 284 9.35 -22.89 0.28
C GLU A 284 9.23 -22.61 -1.22
N TYR A 285 8.05 -22.22 -1.63
CA TYR A 285 7.72 -21.95 -3.03
C TYR A 285 7.25 -20.52 -3.22
N LEU A 286 7.31 -20.05 -4.46
CA LEU A 286 6.62 -18.88 -4.97
C LEU A 286 5.54 -19.38 -5.92
N THR A 287 4.28 -19.05 -5.63
CA THR A 287 3.13 -19.50 -6.41
C THR A 287 2.36 -18.31 -6.98
N VAL A 288 2.02 -18.40 -8.26
CA VAL A 288 1.07 -17.52 -8.94
C VAL A 288 -0.27 -18.21 -8.94
N PHE A 289 -1.30 -17.51 -8.47
CA PHE A 289 -2.68 -17.97 -8.45
C PHE A 289 -3.54 -17.14 -9.40
N SER A 290 -4.51 -17.79 -10.03
CA SER A 290 -5.59 -17.09 -10.71
C SER A 290 -6.35 -16.20 -9.75
N GLY A 291 -6.44 -14.90 -10.00
CA GLY A 291 -7.24 -14.02 -9.18
C GLY A 291 -8.72 -14.38 -9.17
N MET A 292 -9.25 -14.86 -10.30
CA MET A 292 -10.65 -15.25 -10.44
C MET A 292 -11.03 -16.51 -9.64
N THR A 293 -10.13 -17.50 -9.55
CA THR A 293 -10.47 -18.83 -9.01
C THR A 293 -9.65 -19.27 -7.82
N GLY A 294 -8.55 -18.57 -7.52
CA GLY A 294 -7.58 -18.99 -6.51
C GLY A 294 -6.80 -20.25 -6.88
N GLU A 295 -6.93 -20.78 -8.09
CA GLU A 295 -6.18 -21.94 -8.57
C GLU A 295 -4.71 -21.62 -8.74
N ALA A 296 -3.82 -22.52 -8.32
CA ALA A 296 -2.39 -22.38 -8.50
C ALA A 296 -2.03 -22.59 -9.99
N LEU A 297 -1.70 -21.49 -10.69
CA LEU A 297 -1.33 -21.49 -12.10
C LEU A 297 0.12 -21.95 -12.31
N TYR A 298 1.02 -21.55 -11.42
CA TYR A 298 2.44 -21.88 -11.49
C TYR A 298 3.08 -21.85 -10.11
N THR A 299 3.90 -22.84 -9.82
CA THR A 299 4.68 -22.92 -8.56
C THR A 299 6.14 -23.19 -8.90
N THR A 300 7.05 -22.44 -8.30
CA THR A 300 8.50 -22.62 -8.41
C THR A 300 9.15 -22.47 -7.04
N ASP A 301 10.41 -22.88 -6.90
CA ASP A 301 11.15 -22.69 -5.66
C ASP A 301 11.26 -21.21 -5.32
N TYR A 302 11.08 -20.85 -4.03
CA TYR A 302 11.29 -19.48 -3.54
C TYR A 302 12.78 -19.12 -3.59
N ILE A 303 13.11 -17.94 -4.07
CA ILE A 303 14.49 -17.46 -4.16
C ILE A 303 14.70 -16.29 -3.18
N PRO A 304 15.68 -16.40 -2.27
CA PRO A 304 16.49 -17.59 -1.98
C PRO A 304 15.75 -18.56 -1.06
N GLN A 305 16.08 -19.83 -1.12
CA GLN A 305 15.67 -20.77 -0.08
C GLN A 305 16.25 -20.37 1.27
N ARG A 306 15.63 -20.81 2.38
CA ARG A 306 16.06 -20.48 3.76
C ARG A 306 17.52 -20.86 4.01
N GLY A 307 17.95 -22.04 3.59
CA GLY A 307 19.32 -22.52 3.79
C GLY A 307 19.72 -22.54 5.26
N GLU A 308 21.01 -22.32 5.52
CA GLU A 308 21.58 -22.24 6.85
C GLU A 308 21.14 -20.97 7.59
N LEU A 309 20.45 -21.09 8.73
CA LEU A 309 19.92 -19.95 9.51
C LEU A 309 21.02 -18.98 9.95
N LYS A 310 22.22 -19.49 10.30
CA LYS A 310 23.35 -18.64 10.69
C LYS A 310 23.75 -17.65 9.61
N GLY A 311 23.58 -18.00 8.34
CA GLY A 311 23.84 -17.12 7.21
C GLY A 311 22.93 -15.88 7.18
N TRP A 312 21.83 -15.90 7.95
CA TRP A 312 20.88 -14.79 8.12
C TRP A 312 21.11 -13.99 9.42
N GLY A 313 22.14 -14.37 10.24
CA GLY A 313 22.50 -13.64 11.45
C GLY A 313 21.90 -14.19 12.75
N ASP A 314 21.11 -15.25 12.71
CA ASP A 314 20.65 -15.99 13.90
C ASP A 314 20.47 -17.48 13.61
N ASN A 315 20.07 -18.24 14.63
CA ASN A 315 19.81 -19.67 14.50
C ASN A 315 18.36 -20.05 14.90
N ARG A 316 17.45 -19.08 14.87
CA ARG A 316 16.05 -19.23 15.32
C ARG A 316 15.03 -18.81 14.26
N ALA A 317 15.46 -18.62 13.01
CA ALA A 317 14.65 -18.15 11.89
C ALA A 317 14.00 -16.76 12.14
N ASN A 318 14.51 -15.96 13.08
CA ASN A 318 14.00 -14.61 13.29
C ASN A 318 14.41 -13.68 12.12
N ARG A 319 15.65 -13.81 11.63
CA ARG A 319 16.18 -12.98 10.54
C ARG A 319 15.81 -13.53 9.17
N SER A 320 15.82 -14.85 9.01
CA SER A 320 15.50 -15.50 7.73
C SER A 320 14.04 -15.43 7.34
N ASP A 321 13.11 -15.31 8.31
CA ASP A 321 11.67 -15.36 8.04
C ASP A 321 11.04 -13.96 8.04
N ARG A 322 11.80 -12.98 7.60
CA ARG A 322 11.38 -11.60 7.39
C ARG A 322 11.25 -11.33 5.90
N PHE A 323 10.00 -11.25 5.44
CA PHE A 323 9.69 -11.13 4.01
C PHE A 323 9.07 -9.78 3.73
N LEU A 324 9.40 -9.20 2.58
CA LEU A 324 8.71 -8.11 1.93
C LEU A 324 8.47 -8.48 0.47
N ALA A 325 7.65 -7.71 -0.24
CA ALA A 325 7.41 -7.87 -1.66
C ALA A 325 6.96 -6.55 -2.28
N CYS A 326 7.09 -6.41 -3.59
CA CYS A 326 6.50 -5.31 -4.35
C CYS A 326 6.23 -5.71 -5.80
N ILE A 327 5.48 -4.85 -6.48
CA ILE A 327 5.43 -4.76 -7.93
C ILE A 327 6.37 -3.64 -8.35
N ALA A 328 7.05 -3.79 -9.50
CA ALA A 328 7.92 -2.77 -10.07
C ALA A 328 7.95 -2.87 -11.60
N TYR A 329 7.96 -1.75 -12.29
CA TYR A 329 8.13 -1.69 -13.75
C TYR A 329 9.62 -1.64 -14.11
N LEU A 330 10.30 -2.78 -13.96
CA LEU A 330 11.76 -2.87 -14.09
C LEU A 330 12.29 -2.65 -15.52
N ASP A 331 11.45 -2.75 -16.52
CA ASP A 331 11.74 -2.42 -17.92
C ASP A 331 10.95 -1.23 -18.44
N GLY A 332 10.22 -0.53 -17.56
CA GLY A 332 9.36 0.59 -17.87
C GLY A 332 8.09 0.23 -18.66
N ILE A 333 7.74 -1.06 -18.78
CA ILE A 333 6.59 -1.54 -19.56
C ILE A 333 5.78 -2.57 -18.77
N HIS A 334 6.44 -3.65 -18.30
CA HIS A 334 5.79 -4.81 -17.69
C HIS A 334 5.88 -4.77 -16.18
N PRO A 335 4.79 -5.07 -15.45
CA PRO A 335 4.85 -5.21 -14.01
C PRO A 335 5.62 -6.50 -13.63
N SER A 336 6.69 -6.35 -12.88
CA SER A 336 7.48 -7.44 -12.32
C SER A 336 7.12 -7.65 -10.86
N VAL A 337 7.14 -8.89 -10.38
CA VAL A 337 7.03 -9.23 -8.96
C VAL A 337 8.42 -9.29 -8.35
N VAL A 338 8.67 -8.54 -7.28
CA VAL A 338 9.92 -8.60 -6.53
C VAL A 338 9.65 -9.17 -5.15
N MET A 339 10.23 -10.34 -4.85
CA MET A 339 10.11 -11.01 -3.57
C MET A 339 11.38 -10.82 -2.76
N CYS A 340 11.23 -10.41 -1.50
CA CYS A 340 12.34 -10.04 -0.65
C CYS A 340 12.43 -10.95 0.57
N ARG A 341 13.67 -11.25 1.03
CA ARG A 341 13.94 -12.01 2.23
C ARG A 341 15.07 -11.38 3.03
N GLY A 342 14.82 -11.10 4.31
CA GLY A 342 15.78 -10.48 5.22
C GLY A 342 15.91 -8.97 5.05
N TYR A 343 16.29 -8.27 6.14
CA TYR A 343 16.56 -6.82 6.11
C TYR A 343 17.42 -6.34 7.30
N TYR A 344 17.58 -7.13 8.35
CA TYR A 344 18.43 -6.77 9.51
C TYR A 344 19.91 -7.10 9.32
N THR A 345 20.22 -8.01 8.41
CA THR A 345 21.57 -8.50 8.08
C THR A 345 21.64 -8.79 6.59
N ARG A 346 21.76 -10.06 6.19
CA ARG A 346 21.63 -10.45 4.79
C ARG A 346 20.26 -10.03 4.27
N THR A 347 20.24 -9.44 3.10
CA THR A 347 19.04 -8.99 2.40
C THR A 347 19.10 -9.49 0.97
N VAL A 348 18.01 -10.13 0.52
CA VAL A 348 17.91 -10.65 -0.84
C VAL A 348 16.62 -10.16 -1.47
N LEU A 349 16.71 -9.65 -2.69
CA LEU A 349 15.58 -9.30 -3.56
C LEU A 349 15.68 -10.15 -4.82
N ALA A 350 14.60 -10.82 -5.19
CA ALA A 350 14.53 -11.62 -6.42
C ALA A 350 13.35 -11.12 -7.26
N ALA A 351 13.64 -10.69 -8.49
CA ALA A 351 12.65 -10.16 -9.42
C ALA A 351 12.20 -11.21 -10.43
N PHE A 352 10.91 -11.21 -10.74
CA PHE A 352 10.29 -12.17 -11.63
C PHE A 352 9.31 -11.48 -12.57
N ASN A 353 9.30 -11.93 -13.85
CA ASN A 353 8.24 -11.61 -14.80
C ASN A 353 7.32 -12.82 -14.98
N TRP A 354 6.02 -12.55 -15.05
CA TRP A 354 4.99 -13.50 -15.40
C TRP A 354 4.62 -13.35 -16.89
N ASP A 355 4.55 -14.45 -17.64
CA ASP A 355 4.21 -14.45 -19.08
C ASP A 355 2.87 -15.14 -19.36
N GLY A 356 1.99 -15.25 -18.34
CA GLY A 356 0.73 -16.00 -18.41
C GLY A 356 0.89 -17.51 -18.22
N LYS A 357 2.12 -18.03 -18.11
CA LYS A 357 2.39 -19.46 -17.99
C LYS A 357 3.52 -19.80 -17.02
N LYS A 358 4.53 -18.93 -16.93
CA LYS A 358 5.73 -19.18 -16.12
C LYS A 358 6.23 -17.89 -15.47
N LEU A 359 6.72 -18.02 -14.25
CA LEU A 359 7.56 -17.01 -13.61
C LEU A 359 9.02 -17.19 -14.08
N LYS A 360 9.57 -16.14 -14.67
CA LYS A 360 10.98 -16.08 -15.07
C LYS A 360 11.72 -15.17 -14.11
N ASN A 361 12.72 -15.69 -13.40
CA ASN A 361 13.61 -14.84 -12.61
C ASN A 361 14.42 -13.92 -13.53
N CYS A 362 14.33 -12.63 -13.32
CA CYS A 362 15.03 -11.60 -14.10
C CYS A 362 16.43 -11.36 -13.53
N TRP A 363 16.49 -11.17 -12.21
CA TRP A 363 17.72 -10.97 -11.46
C TRP A 363 17.51 -11.31 -9.98
N THR A 364 18.63 -11.49 -9.28
CA THR A 364 18.65 -11.66 -7.82
C THR A 364 19.75 -10.78 -7.24
N PHE A 365 19.38 -9.82 -6.41
CA PHE A 365 20.28 -9.02 -5.60
C PHE A 365 20.48 -9.70 -4.24
N ASP A 366 21.71 -9.92 -3.81
CA ASP A 366 22.03 -10.53 -2.52
C ASP A 366 23.21 -9.78 -1.89
N THR A 367 23.01 -9.31 -0.66
CA THR A 367 24.04 -8.57 0.08
C THR A 367 25.24 -9.41 0.52
N ASN A 368 25.16 -10.74 0.40
CA ASN A 368 26.30 -11.65 0.60
C ASN A 368 27.17 -11.82 -0.67
N GLN A 369 26.74 -11.26 -1.81
CA GLN A 369 27.59 -11.26 -2.99
C GLN A 369 28.69 -10.18 -2.87
N PRO A 370 29.91 -10.46 -3.39
CA PRO A 370 31.02 -9.51 -3.38
C PRO A 370 30.61 -8.16 -4.00
N GLY A 371 30.90 -7.07 -3.28
CA GLY A 371 30.56 -5.69 -3.69
C GLY A 371 29.21 -5.19 -3.17
N ASN A 372 28.38 -6.05 -2.57
CA ASN A 372 27.08 -5.70 -2.01
C ASN A 372 27.08 -5.57 -0.48
N GLU A 373 28.22 -5.73 0.19
CA GLU A 373 28.32 -5.79 1.67
C GLU A 373 27.78 -4.52 2.34
N LYS A 374 27.94 -3.35 1.70
CA LYS A 374 27.45 -2.05 2.21
C LYS A 374 25.93 -1.94 2.30
N PHE A 375 25.20 -2.84 1.66
CA PHE A 375 23.75 -2.89 1.66
C PHE A 375 23.16 -3.81 2.76
N ALA A 376 23.99 -4.64 3.39
CA ALA A 376 23.54 -5.54 4.46
C ALA A 376 22.99 -4.75 5.65
N GLY A 377 21.81 -5.14 6.15
CA GLY A 377 21.18 -4.51 7.30
C GLY A 377 20.56 -3.12 7.04
N GLN A 378 20.37 -2.74 5.78
CA GLN A 378 19.84 -1.44 5.39
C GLN A 378 18.33 -1.44 5.06
N GLY A 379 17.68 -2.61 5.05
CA GLY A 379 16.27 -2.71 4.74
C GLY A 379 15.36 -2.33 5.91
N ASN A 380 14.16 -1.81 5.62
CA ASN A 380 13.15 -1.45 6.61
C ASN A 380 12.06 -2.53 6.73
N HIS A 381 11.07 -2.30 7.63
CA HIS A 381 9.84 -3.08 7.69
C HIS A 381 8.85 -2.76 6.55
N ASN A 382 9.21 -1.90 5.63
CA ASN A 382 8.45 -1.57 4.42
C ASN A 382 9.41 -1.12 3.32
N LEU A 383 8.89 -0.99 2.11
CA LEU A 383 9.60 -0.50 0.94
C LEU A 383 8.68 0.39 0.10
N ARG A 384 9.28 1.13 -0.84
CA ARG A 384 8.57 1.93 -1.84
C ARG A 384 9.22 1.74 -3.20
N VAL A 385 8.43 1.97 -4.24
CA VAL A 385 8.84 1.76 -5.63
C VAL A 385 8.47 2.97 -6.46
N ALA A 386 9.41 3.47 -7.23
CA ALA A 386 9.20 4.51 -8.25
C ALA A 386 10.45 4.63 -9.13
N ASP A 387 10.31 5.23 -10.31
CA ASP A 387 11.40 5.74 -11.14
C ASP A 387 12.04 6.95 -10.42
N VAL A 388 13.08 6.68 -9.59
CA VAL A 388 13.68 7.73 -8.75
C VAL A 388 14.80 8.48 -9.46
N ASP A 389 15.49 7.87 -10.43
CA ASP A 389 16.58 8.50 -11.18
C ASP A 389 16.16 9.00 -12.57
N GLY A 390 14.95 8.66 -12.98
CA GLY A 390 14.27 9.20 -14.13
C GLY A 390 14.68 8.56 -15.44
N ASP A 391 15.05 7.30 -15.44
CA ASP A 391 15.37 6.55 -16.64
C ASP A 391 14.14 5.85 -17.27
N GLY A 392 13.00 5.88 -16.59
CA GLY A 392 11.72 5.32 -17.02
C GLY A 392 11.45 3.93 -16.49
N CYS A 393 12.33 3.38 -15.65
CA CYS A 393 12.18 2.11 -14.95
C CYS A 393 12.09 2.33 -13.44
N ASP A 394 11.56 1.38 -12.69
CA ASP A 394 11.37 1.52 -11.26
C ASP A 394 12.57 1.04 -10.44
N GLU A 395 12.97 1.82 -9.44
CA GLU A 395 13.86 1.44 -8.37
C GLU A 395 13.09 1.01 -7.13
N ILE A 396 13.71 0.16 -6.33
CA ILE A 396 13.16 -0.32 -5.07
C ILE A 396 13.88 0.38 -3.92
N VAL A 397 13.21 1.35 -3.30
CA VAL A 397 13.67 2.04 -2.09
C VAL A 397 13.38 1.16 -0.88
N TYR A 398 14.39 0.43 -0.42
CA TYR A 398 14.28 -0.59 0.60
C TYR A 398 14.90 -0.11 1.93
N GLY A 399 14.30 0.92 2.54
CA GLY A 399 14.82 1.53 3.77
C GLY A 399 15.98 2.49 3.52
N SER A 400 17.14 2.18 4.09
CA SER A 400 18.37 2.97 3.96
C SER A 400 19.20 2.61 2.73
N MET A 401 18.68 1.76 1.85
CA MET A 401 19.28 1.42 0.56
C MET A 401 18.25 1.53 -0.57
N THR A 402 18.75 1.64 -1.79
CA THR A 402 17.94 1.53 -3.02
C THR A 402 18.60 0.54 -3.98
N VAL A 403 17.78 -0.32 -4.57
CA VAL A 403 18.19 -1.28 -5.61
C VAL A 403 17.60 -0.79 -6.93
N ASP A 404 18.46 -0.68 -7.91
CA ASP A 404 18.19 -0.25 -9.26
C ASP A 404 17.37 -1.32 -10.03
N HIS A 405 16.59 -0.90 -11.03
CA HIS A 405 15.74 -1.74 -11.89
C HIS A 405 16.48 -2.96 -12.46
N ASN A 406 17.80 -2.86 -12.65
CA ASN A 406 18.66 -3.92 -13.20
C ASN A 406 19.20 -4.90 -12.13
N GLY A 407 18.77 -4.79 -10.87
CA GLY A 407 19.17 -5.64 -9.77
C GLY A 407 20.56 -5.30 -9.17
N LYS A 408 21.09 -4.12 -9.44
CA LYS A 408 22.31 -3.61 -8.79
C LYS A 408 21.95 -2.66 -7.65
N GLY A 409 22.77 -2.61 -6.64
CA GLY A 409 22.59 -1.60 -5.58
C GLY A 409 22.90 -0.20 -6.09
N LEU A 410 21.92 0.70 -6.06
CA LEU A 410 22.08 2.08 -6.51
C LEU A 410 22.88 2.88 -5.47
N TYR A 411 22.38 2.95 -4.24
CA TYR A 411 23.11 3.55 -3.12
C TYR A 411 22.72 2.92 -1.78
N SER A 412 23.55 3.18 -0.76
CA SER A 412 23.29 2.90 0.65
C SER A 412 23.66 4.12 1.49
N THR A 413 22.78 4.55 2.38
CA THR A 413 23.06 5.65 3.30
C THR A 413 23.87 5.21 4.53
N GLY A 414 23.92 3.91 4.80
CA GLY A 414 24.60 3.34 5.97
C GLY A 414 23.88 3.56 7.30
N MET A 415 22.63 4.05 7.29
CA MET A 415 21.87 4.37 8.50
C MET A 415 21.14 3.17 9.10
N GLY A 416 21.23 2.00 8.45
CA GLY A 416 20.66 0.76 8.96
C GLY A 416 19.14 0.67 8.81
N HIS A 417 18.59 -0.23 9.61
CA HIS A 417 17.16 -0.57 9.61
C HIS A 417 16.26 0.54 10.18
N GLY A 418 14.99 0.52 9.79
CA GLY A 418 13.94 1.41 10.31
C GLY A 418 12.53 0.87 10.07
N ASP A 419 11.53 1.52 10.66
CA ASP A 419 10.15 1.04 10.71
C ASP A 419 9.24 1.67 9.64
N ALA A 420 9.55 2.86 9.15
CA ALA A 420 8.70 3.59 8.22
C ALA A 420 9.51 4.43 7.25
N LEU A 421 9.01 4.52 6.01
CA LEU A 421 9.50 5.44 5.00
C LEU A 421 8.37 5.88 4.07
N HIS A 422 8.47 7.10 3.56
CA HIS A 422 7.55 7.71 2.62
C HIS A 422 8.34 8.19 1.40
N LEU A 423 7.84 7.88 0.20
CA LEU A 423 8.45 8.25 -1.09
C LEU A 423 7.39 8.94 -1.94
N THR A 424 7.60 10.20 -2.28
CA THR A 424 6.77 10.99 -3.19
C THR A 424 7.57 12.22 -3.65
N GLN A 425 6.99 13.07 -4.47
CA GLN A 425 7.47 14.42 -4.66
C GLN A 425 7.01 15.28 -3.47
N PHE A 426 7.94 15.66 -2.58
CA PHE A 426 7.63 16.48 -1.40
C PHE A 426 7.62 17.98 -1.73
N ASP A 427 8.52 18.41 -2.59
CA ASP A 427 8.67 19.81 -2.99
C ASP A 427 7.93 20.06 -4.32
N PRO A 428 6.84 20.86 -4.34
CA PRO A 428 6.13 21.18 -5.58
C PRO A 428 6.98 21.94 -6.60
N SER A 429 8.10 22.52 -6.20
CA SER A 429 9.03 23.27 -7.07
C SER A 429 10.16 22.41 -7.64
N ASP A 430 10.43 21.23 -7.05
CA ASP A 430 11.44 20.27 -7.52
C ASP A 430 10.73 18.98 -8.02
N PRO A 431 10.84 18.62 -9.32
CA PRO A 431 10.17 17.44 -9.87
C PRO A 431 10.78 16.11 -9.42
N LYS A 432 11.83 16.12 -8.61
CA LYS A 432 12.47 14.93 -8.08
C LYS A 432 11.64 14.32 -6.97
N LEU A 433 11.80 13.02 -6.78
CA LEU A 433 11.26 12.32 -5.62
C LEU A 433 12.21 12.43 -4.43
N GLN A 434 11.64 12.48 -3.24
CA GLN A 434 12.38 12.50 -1.99
C GLN A 434 11.85 11.39 -1.06
N VAL A 435 12.64 11.06 -0.06
CA VAL A 435 12.32 10.06 0.96
C VAL A 435 12.36 10.70 2.34
N TRP A 436 11.29 10.55 3.10
CA TRP A 436 11.26 10.75 4.54
C TRP A 436 11.26 9.39 5.25
N ALA A 437 12.22 9.13 6.13
CA ALA A 437 12.37 7.85 6.82
C ALA A 437 12.80 8.02 8.27
N CYS A 438 12.41 7.06 9.13
CA CYS A 438 12.92 6.93 10.49
C CYS A 438 13.82 5.70 10.64
N HIS A 439 14.74 5.74 11.61
CA HIS A 439 15.80 4.75 11.82
C HIS A 439 15.78 4.19 13.25
N GLU A 440 16.12 2.91 13.40
CA GLU A 440 16.35 2.26 14.70
C GLU A 440 17.72 2.60 15.31
N ASN A 441 18.71 2.88 14.46
CA ASN A 441 20.05 3.20 14.94
C ASN A 441 20.01 4.44 15.81
N LYS A 442 20.59 4.33 17.02
CA LYS A 442 20.86 5.48 17.88
C LYS A 442 21.73 6.48 17.13
N LYS A 443 21.39 7.75 17.16
CA LYS A 443 21.98 8.90 16.45
C LYS A 443 21.40 9.22 15.07
N ASP A 444 20.81 8.26 14.33
CA ASP A 444 20.37 8.52 12.96
C ASP A 444 18.96 9.16 12.91
N GLY A 445 18.09 8.86 13.88
CA GLY A 445 16.82 9.56 14.08
C GLY A 445 15.87 9.47 12.89
N SER A 446 15.59 10.60 12.24
CA SER A 446 14.81 10.67 11.01
C SER A 446 15.54 11.48 9.95
N THR A 447 15.38 11.09 8.67
CA THR A 447 16.10 11.73 7.56
C THR A 447 15.16 12.08 6.41
N PHE A 448 15.37 13.27 5.85
CA PHE A 448 14.83 13.69 4.57
C PHE A 448 15.95 13.70 3.54
N ARG A 449 15.76 13.00 2.41
CA ARG A 449 16.81 12.77 1.43
C ARG A 449 16.30 12.73 0.00
N ASP A 450 17.17 13.03 -0.95
CA ASP A 450 16.97 12.81 -2.37
C ASP A 450 16.84 11.31 -2.67
N ALA A 451 15.81 10.91 -3.40
CA ALA A 451 15.50 9.50 -3.63
C ALA A 451 16.45 8.83 -4.63
N ALA A 452 16.99 9.57 -5.61
CA ALA A 452 17.90 9.05 -6.63
C ALA A 452 19.31 8.78 -6.09
N THR A 453 19.77 9.61 -5.18
CA THR A 453 21.18 9.63 -4.74
C THR A 453 21.38 9.20 -3.29
N GLY A 454 20.33 9.21 -2.48
CA GLY A 454 20.42 9.00 -1.03
C GLY A 454 21.03 10.18 -0.28
N LYS A 455 21.33 11.31 -0.96
CA LYS A 455 21.90 12.51 -0.32
C LYS A 455 20.91 13.08 0.68
N VAL A 456 21.33 13.17 1.95
CA VAL A 456 20.53 13.75 3.02
C VAL A 456 20.39 15.26 2.81
N ILE A 457 19.16 15.74 2.80
CA ILE A 457 18.78 17.15 2.74
C ILE A 457 18.82 17.74 4.15
N PHE A 458 18.11 17.08 5.08
CA PHE A 458 18.27 17.35 6.51
C PHE A 458 18.05 16.07 7.34
N GLN A 459 18.53 16.10 8.58
CA GLN A 459 18.42 15.01 9.53
C GLN A 459 17.96 15.55 10.89
N LEU A 460 17.12 14.79 11.56
CA LEU A 460 16.68 15.01 12.94
C LEU A 460 17.26 13.90 13.82
N PRO A 461 18.48 14.07 14.37
CA PRO A 461 19.12 13.03 15.17
C PRO A 461 18.31 12.69 16.43
N HIS A 462 18.35 11.41 16.83
CA HIS A 462 17.77 10.96 18.09
C HIS A 462 18.60 9.83 18.69
N ASN A 463 18.57 9.68 20.01
CA ASN A 463 19.41 8.72 20.73
C ASN A 463 18.72 7.37 21.01
N THR A 464 17.52 7.17 20.48
CA THR A 464 16.77 5.90 20.60
C THR A 464 16.16 5.56 19.25
N ASP A 465 15.63 4.35 19.13
CA ASP A 465 14.74 3.94 18.05
C ASP A 465 13.56 4.92 17.91
N VAL A 466 13.35 5.41 16.68
CA VAL A 466 12.27 6.36 16.37
C VAL A 466 10.93 5.65 16.12
N GLY A 467 10.96 4.45 15.62
CA GLY A 467 9.85 3.52 15.50
C GLY A 467 8.78 3.90 14.48
N ARG A 468 8.50 5.18 14.22
CA ARG A 468 7.47 5.61 13.27
C ARG A 468 7.71 7.04 12.77
N CYS A 469 7.33 7.29 11.52
CA CYS A 469 7.28 8.64 10.95
C CYS A 469 6.12 8.76 9.96
N MET A 470 5.76 10.00 9.60
CA MET A 470 4.68 10.31 8.67
C MET A 470 5.07 11.50 7.81
N ALA A 471 4.53 11.52 6.59
CA ALA A 471 4.60 12.65 5.67
C ALA A 471 3.26 12.86 5.00
N ALA A 472 2.73 14.07 5.07
CA ALA A 472 1.48 14.48 4.45
C ALA A 472 1.43 16.00 4.33
N ASP A 473 0.84 16.50 3.25
CA ASP A 473 0.52 17.92 3.13
C ASP A 473 -0.70 18.22 4.01
N ILE A 474 -0.47 19.00 5.07
CA ILE A 474 -1.48 19.33 6.09
C ILE A 474 -1.56 20.83 6.40
N ASP A 475 -0.69 21.63 5.78
CA ASP A 475 -0.58 23.07 6.03
C ASP A 475 -0.42 23.87 4.73
N PRO A 476 -1.46 24.57 4.26
CA PRO A 476 -1.43 25.25 2.97
C PRO A 476 -0.63 26.57 3.00
N ILE A 477 -0.03 26.94 4.15
CA ILE A 477 0.81 28.14 4.25
C ILE A 477 2.26 27.84 3.85
N HIS A 478 2.71 26.62 4.13
CA HIS A 478 4.08 26.18 3.86
C HIS A 478 4.08 25.28 2.64
N PRO A 479 4.72 25.71 1.53
CA PRO A 479 4.71 24.91 0.31
C PRO A 479 5.32 23.53 0.49
N GLY A 480 4.62 22.51 -0.03
CA GLY A 480 5.05 21.11 -0.01
C GLY A 480 4.55 20.31 1.17
N VAL A 481 5.10 19.13 1.32
CA VAL A 481 4.64 18.10 2.26
C VAL A 481 5.29 18.29 3.64
N GLU A 482 4.49 18.30 4.70
CA GLU A 482 4.99 18.29 6.07
C GLU A 482 5.42 16.90 6.51
N MET A 483 6.37 16.89 7.47
CA MET A 483 6.99 15.69 8.01
C MET A 483 7.07 15.71 9.53
N TRP A 484 6.76 14.56 10.16
CA TRP A 484 6.93 14.38 11.59
C TRP A 484 7.29 12.93 11.93
N SER A 485 7.77 12.70 13.14
CA SER A 485 8.10 11.35 13.61
C SER A 485 7.80 11.17 15.10
N ALA A 486 7.78 9.92 15.57
CA ALA A 486 7.42 9.59 16.94
C ALA A 486 8.32 10.24 18.00
N ARG A 487 9.52 10.63 17.62
CA ARG A 487 10.56 11.17 18.54
C ARG A 487 11.04 12.56 18.17
N SER A 488 10.67 13.10 16.99
CA SER A 488 11.00 14.49 16.65
C SER A 488 10.02 15.44 17.32
N GLU A 489 10.51 16.59 17.77
CA GLU A 489 9.65 17.66 18.23
C GLU A 489 9.13 18.46 17.02
N GLY A 490 7.81 18.72 17.00
CA GLY A 490 7.15 19.56 16.01
C GLY A 490 7.01 18.90 14.63
N ILE A 491 6.25 19.58 13.78
CA ILE A 491 6.04 19.26 12.39
C ILE A 491 7.03 20.07 11.56
N ARG A 492 7.64 19.46 10.57
CA ARG A 492 8.68 20.07 9.71
C ARG A 492 8.19 20.25 8.30
N ASN A 493 8.56 21.37 7.67
CA ASN A 493 8.43 21.58 6.24
C ASN A 493 9.60 20.94 5.46
N ILE A 494 9.59 21.06 4.14
CA ILE A 494 10.63 20.53 3.22
C ILE A 494 12.04 21.12 3.46
N LYS A 495 12.16 22.22 4.22
CA LYS A 495 13.44 22.82 4.61
C LYS A 495 13.93 22.37 5.98
N GLY A 496 13.14 21.54 6.69
CA GLY A 496 13.43 21.10 8.05
C GLY A 496 13.06 22.11 9.15
N GLU A 497 12.38 23.20 8.81
CA GLU A 497 11.91 24.21 9.75
C GLU A 497 10.66 23.73 10.49
N ILE A 498 10.50 24.05 11.78
CA ILE A 498 9.28 23.77 12.53
C ILE A 498 8.18 24.73 12.10
N VAL A 499 7.08 24.19 11.61
CA VAL A 499 5.92 24.95 11.13
C VAL A 499 4.73 24.93 12.10
N ALA A 500 4.75 24.03 13.09
CA ALA A 500 3.69 23.92 14.10
C ALA A 500 4.28 23.77 15.51
N PRO A 501 4.80 24.86 16.11
CA PRO A 501 5.49 24.79 17.39
C PRO A 501 4.58 24.49 18.60
N LYS A 502 3.27 24.73 18.50
CA LYS A 502 2.33 24.48 19.60
C LYS A 502 1.90 23.02 19.69
N ILE A 503 1.85 22.31 18.56
CA ILE A 503 1.45 20.91 18.55
C ILE A 503 2.67 19.99 18.62
N LYS A 504 2.73 19.18 19.67
CA LYS A 504 3.87 18.30 19.91
C LYS A 504 3.72 16.93 19.22
N LYS A 505 2.50 16.48 18.99
CA LYS A 505 2.20 15.15 18.42
C LYS A 505 0.96 15.20 17.54
N LEU A 506 1.06 14.59 16.39
CA LEU A 506 -0.06 14.19 15.55
C LEU A 506 -0.10 12.66 15.43
N PRO A 507 -1.23 12.06 15.08
CA PRO A 507 -1.27 10.66 14.66
C PRO A 507 -0.23 10.40 13.56
N ILE A 508 0.40 9.22 13.59
CA ILE A 508 1.54 8.89 12.73
C ILE A 508 1.41 7.55 12.00
N ASN A 509 0.25 6.93 12.08
CA ASN A 509 0.09 5.59 11.51
C ASN A 509 -0.33 5.60 10.05
N MET A 510 -1.39 6.36 9.71
CA MET A 510 -1.92 6.46 8.35
C MET A 510 -2.39 7.88 8.06
N THR A 511 -2.54 8.22 6.78
CA THR A 511 -3.18 9.45 6.29
C THR A 511 -4.11 9.14 5.14
N VAL A 512 -5.06 10.04 4.86
CA VAL A 512 -6.12 9.84 3.86
C VAL A 512 -6.55 11.18 3.28
N TRP A 513 -6.91 11.26 2.01
CA TRP A 513 -7.68 12.39 1.45
C TRP A 513 -9.17 12.11 1.65
N TRP A 514 -9.78 12.80 2.61
CA TRP A 514 -11.13 12.46 3.08
C TRP A 514 -12.16 13.60 2.91
N ASP A 515 -11.85 14.81 3.36
CA ASP A 515 -12.86 15.87 3.51
C ASP A 515 -13.15 16.69 2.25
N GLY A 516 -12.41 16.43 1.15
CA GLY A 516 -12.68 17.02 -0.16
C GLY A 516 -11.93 18.31 -0.45
N ASP A 517 -11.06 18.78 0.46
CA ASP A 517 -10.00 19.72 0.11
C ASP A 517 -8.71 18.94 -0.30
N LEU A 518 -7.61 19.64 -0.58
CA LEU A 518 -6.38 19.01 -1.07
C LEU A 518 -5.39 18.63 0.04
N LEU A 519 -5.70 18.93 1.30
CA LEU A 519 -4.90 18.52 2.45
C LEU A 519 -5.25 17.09 2.88
N ARG A 520 -4.31 16.42 3.48
CA ARG A 520 -4.55 15.07 4.04
C ARG A 520 -5.01 15.12 5.48
N GLU A 521 -5.95 14.27 5.82
CA GLU A 521 -6.33 13.92 7.17
C GLU A 521 -5.46 12.79 7.72
N MET A 522 -5.32 12.72 9.05
CA MET A 522 -4.72 11.59 9.75
C MET A 522 -5.76 10.53 10.02
N LEU A 523 -5.46 9.29 9.68
CA LEU A 523 -6.23 8.11 10.03
C LEU A 523 -5.47 7.30 11.08
N ASP A 524 -6.06 7.13 12.26
CA ASP A 524 -5.46 6.34 13.34
C ASP A 524 -6.56 5.48 14.01
N GLY A 525 -6.40 4.18 13.93
CA GLY A 525 -7.44 3.26 14.34
C GLY A 525 -8.68 3.34 13.46
N ASN A 526 -9.79 3.73 14.07
CA ASN A 526 -11.08 3.95 13.39
C ASN A 526 -11.50 5.44 13.41
N VAL A 527 -10.54 6.35 13.53
CA VAL A 527 -10.77 7.80 13.57
C VAL A 527 -10.03 8.49 12.45
N VAL A 528 -10.75 9.30 11.68
CA VAL A 528 -10.18 10.30 10.77
C VAL A 528 -10.25 11.66 11.45
N GLY A 529 -9.15 12.38 11.44
CA GLY A 529 -9.10 13.72 12.01
C GLY A 529 -8.21 14.67 11.22
N LYS A 530 -8.48 15.94 11.35
CA LYS A 530 -7.82 17.01 10.60
C LYS A 530 -6.96 17.87 11.49
N TYR A 531 -5.79 18.24 10.98
CA TYR A 531 -4.96 19.30 11.54
C TYR A 531 -5.50 20.67 11.10
N ASN A 532 -5.77 21.53 12.08
CA ASN A 532 -6.12 22.93 11.82
C ASN A 532 -4.86 23.79 11.94
N TRP A 533 -4.26 24.14 10.81
CA TRP A 533 -3.03 24.92 10.73
C TRP A 533 -3.15 26.36 11.27
N ARG A 534 -4.36 26.94 11.33
CA ARG A 534 -4.56 28.31 11.82
C ARG A 534 -4.40 28.43 13.33
N VAL A 535 -4.78 27.39 14.06
CA VAL A 535 -4.76 27.37 15.54
C VAL A 535 -3.85 26.27 16.09
N GLU A 536 -3.26 25.47 15.23
CA GLU A 536 -2.36 24.35 15.52
C GLU A 536 -3.02 23.30 16.45
N THR A 537 -4.22 22.85 16.07
CA THR A 537 -4.97 21.83 16.81
C THR A 537 -5.31 20.65 15.91
N TYR A 538 -5.52 19.50 16.52
CA TYR A 538 -6.03 18.30 15.85
C TYR A 538 -7.46 18.05 16.30
N THR A 539 -8.38 17.83 15.35
CA THR A 539 -9.79 17.61 15.60
C THR A 539 -10.28 16.37 14.87
N PRO A 540 -10.93 15.40 15.54
CA PRO A 540 -11.63 14.31 14.88
C PRO A 540 -12.72 14.83 13.94
N LEU A 541 -12.78 14.28 12.73
CA LEU A 541 -13.82 14.54 11.73
C LEU A 541 -14.85 13.43 11.67
N ALA A 542 -14.39 12.17 11.75
CA ALA A 542 -15.24 10.99 11.68
C ALA A 542 -14.70 9.90 12.61
N THR A 543 -15.62 9.19 13.26
CA THR A 543 -15.34 7.96 14.01
C THR A 543 -16.19 6.85 13.44
N PHE A 544 -15.56 5.75 13.08
CA PHE A 544 -16.21 4.61 12.43
C PHE A 544 -16.65 3.59 13.47
N GLU A 545 -17.79 3.86 14.08
CA GLU A 545 -18.33 3.08 15.18
C GLU A 545 -18.58 1.60 14.81
N GLY A 546 -18.34 0.68 15.75
CA GLY A 546 -18.51 -0.75 15.56
C GLY A 546 -17.45 -1.42 14.67
N THR A 547 -16.37 -0.69 14.35
CA THR A 547 -15.20 -1.23 13.62
C THR A 547 -13.97 -1.31 14.50
N ALA A 548 -12.96 -2.01 14.03
CA ALA A 548 -11.67 -2.14 14.70
C ALA A 548 -10.52 -2.08 13.69
N ALA A 549 -9.42 -1.49 14.12
CA ALA A 549 -8.16 -1.48 13.39
C ALA A 549 -7.36 -2.78 13.60
N ASN A 550 -6.30 -2.93 12.83
CA ASN A 550 -5.38 -4.06 12.84
C ASN A 550 -4.00 -3.69 13.40
N ASN A 551 -3.13 -4.67 13.54
CA ASN A 551 -1.69 -4.53 13.77
C ASN A 551 -1.33 -3.79 15.09
N GLY A 552 -2.18 -3.89 16.11
CA GLY A 552 -1.92 -3.39 17.47
C GLY A 552 -1.65 -1.89 17.50
N THR A 553 -0.49 -1.47 17.99
CA THR A 553 -0.11 -0.05 18.09
C THR A 553 0.07 0.65 16.74
N LYS A 554 0.17 -0.11 15.64
CA LYS A 554 0.19 0.47 14.28
C LYS A 554 -1.19 0.94 13.83
N ALA A 555 -2.25 0.41 14.44
CA ALA A 555 -3.66 0.86 14.33
C ALA A 555 -4.11 1.11 12.88
N THR A 556 -3.80 0.17 11.98
CA THR A 556 -4.02 0.31 10.54
C THR A 556 -5.39 -0.24 10.10
N PRO A 557 -6.01 0.30 9.04
CA PRO A 557 -7.16 -0.33 8.39
C PRO A 557 -6.74 -1.66 7.73
N CYS A 558 -7.69 -2.41 7.19
CA CYS A 558 -7.38 -3.53 6.29
C CYS A 558 -6.76 -3.02 4.98
N LEU A 559 -7.26 -1.90 4.47
CA LEU A 559 -6.74 -1.20 3.29
C LEU A 559 -7.19 0.26 3.32
N GLN A 560 -6.37 1.15 2.76
CA GLN A 560 -6.70 2.56 2.52
C GLN A 560 -6.22 2.93 1.12
N GLY A 561 -7.04 3.65 0.35
CA GLY A 561 -6.68 4.17 -0.97
C GLY A 561 -7.89 4.58 -1.79
N ASP A 562 -7.64 5.17 -2.96
CA ASP A 562 -8.64 5.46 -4.01
C ASP A 562 -9.04 4.12 -4.64
N ILE A 563 -10.07 3.47 -4.06
CA ILE A 563 -10.52 2.13 -4.44
C ILE A 563 -11.69 2.22 -5.43
N ILE A 564 -12.64 3.12 -5.16
CA ILE A 564 -13.89 3.26 -5.92
C ILE A 564 -14.41 4.69 -5.77
N GLY A 565 -15.21 5.18 -6.71
CA GLY A 565 -15.77 6.53 -6.62
C GLY A 565 -14.85 7.60 -7.18
N ASP A 566 -14.80 8.76 -6.55
CA ASP A 566 -13.96 9.86 -6.98
C ASP A 566 -12.48 9.69 -6.51
N TRP A 567 -11.65 10.69 -6.72
CA TRP A 567 -10.21 10.67 -6.40
C TRP A 567 -9.91 10.56 -4.89
N ARG A 568 -10.90 10.72 -4.02
CA ARG A 568 -10.70 10.61 -2.56
C ARG A 568 -10.53 9.15 -2.17
N GLU A 569 -9.89 8.96 -1.04
CA GLU A 569 -9.47 7.63 -0.62
C GLU A 569 -10.53 6.98 0.29
N GLU A 570 -10.84 5.73 0.04
CA GLU A 570 -11.68 4.89 0.87
C GLU A 570 -10.88 4.25 2.00
N ILE A 571 -11.62 3.87 3.05
CA ILE A 571 -11.07 3.22 4.24
C ILE A 571 -11.81 1.90 4.46
N LEU A 572 -11.10 0.79 4.32
CA LEU A 572 -11.61 -0.56 4.55
C LEU A 572 -11.29 -1.02 5.97
N LEU A 573 -12.30 -1.10 6.84
CA LEU A 573 -12.18 -1.56 8.22
C LEU A 573 -12.96 -2.85 8.45
N ARG A 574 -12.45 -3.72 9.32
CA ARG A 574 -13.21 -4.86 9.83
C ARG A 574 -14.23 -4.42 10.87
N THR A 575 -15.35 -5.12 10.97
CA THR A 575 -16.26 -4.98 12.12
C THR A 575 -15.62 -5.54 13.39
N ALA A 576 -16.02 -5.04 14.55
CA ALA A 576 -15.46 -5.49 15.84
C ALA A 576 -15.73 -6.97 16.12
N ASP A 577 -16.80 -7.55 15.57
CA ASP A 577 -17.15 -8.98 15.66
C ASP A 577 -16.47 -9.85 14.58
N ASN A 578 -15.76 -9.22 13.64
CA ASN A 578 -15.06 -9.89 12.55
C ASN A 578 -15.97 -10.65 11.55
N THR A 579 -17.21 -10.21 11.38
CA THR A 579 -18.17 -10.87 10.48
C THR A 579 -18.35 -10.14 9.15
N ALA A 580 -17.91 -8.89 9.05
CA ALA A 580 -17.98 -8.08 7.85
C ALA A 580 -16.78 -7.12 7.73
N LEU A 581 -16.55 -6.65 6.50
CA LEU A 581 -15.78 -5.44 6.24
C LEU A 581 -16.74 -4.28 5.98
N ARG A 582 -16.30 -3.07 6.28
CA ARG A 582 -16.96 -1.83 5.91
C ARG A 582 -16.01 -0.98 5.09
N LEU A 583 -16.38 -0.73 3.85
CA LEU A 583 -15.70 0.19 2.96
C LEU A 583 -16.34 1.56 3.10
N TYR A 584 -15.70 2.46 3.83
CA TYR A 584 -16.15 3.82 4.03
C TYR A 584 -15.80 4.69 2.84
N VAL A 585 -16.80 5.40 2.33
CA VAL A 585 -16.71 6.32 1.18
C VAL A 585 -17.06 7.72 1.64
N SER A 586 -16.26 8.71 1.30
CA SER A 586 -16.55 10.09 1.67
C SER A 586 -17.75 10.63 0.91
N THR A 587 -18.72 11.16 1.65
CA THR A 587 -19.93 11.83 1.11
C THR A 587 -19.84 13.35 1.24
N ILE A 588 -18.70 13.89 1.66
CA ILE A 588 -18.47 15.32 1.82
C ILE A 588 -18.35 15.95 0.41
N PRO A 589 -19.02 17.08 0.11
CA PRO A 589 -18.86 17.74 -1.18
C PRO A 589 -17.43 18.18 -1.43
N THR A 590 -16.98 18.06 -2.69
CA THR A 590 -15.71 18.62 -3.15
C THR A 590 -15.92 19.49 -4.37
N ALA A 591 -15.09 20.52 -4.53
CA ALA A 591 -15.05 21.37 -5.71
C ALA A 591 -13.98 20.90 -6.75
N TYR A 592 -13.26 19.83 -6.43
CA TYR A 592 -12.12 19.37 -7.23
C TYR A 592 -12.49 18.11 -8.03
N ARG A 593 -11.91 18.01 -9.23
CA ARG A 593 -12.01 16.85 -10.09
C ARG A 593 -10.62 16.48 -10.60
N PHE A 594 -10.21 15.26 -10.28
CA PHE A 594 -8.94 14.69 -10.70
C PHE A 594 -9.16 13.30 -11.31
N HIS A 595 -8.24 12.87 -12.15
CA HIS A 595 -8.18 11.46 -12.55
C HIS A 595 -7.95 10.59 -11.32
N THR A 596 -8.54 9.40 -11.31
CA THR A 596 -8.28 8.43 -10.25
C THR A 596 -6.77 8.22 -10.06
N PHE A 597 -6.32 8.19 -8.82
CA PHE A 597 -4.92 7.93 -8.50
C PHE A 597 -4.46 6.52 -8.90
N LEU A 598 -5.39 5.59 -9.11
CA LEU A 598 -5.09 4.24 -9.60
C LEU A 598 -4.39 4.22 -10.97
N GLU A 599 -4.50 5.30 -11.75
CA GLU A 599 -3.79 5.45 -13.02
C GLU A 599 -2.34 5.92 -12.86
N ASP A 600 -1.93 6.35 -11.66
CA ASP A 600 -0.54 6.59 -11.32
C ASP A 600 0.14 5.27 -10.89
N PRO A 601 1.19 4.81 -11.59
CA PRO A 601 1.84 3.53 -11.25
C PRO A 601 2.40 3.51 -9.84
N VAL A 602 2.99 4.61 -9.35
CA VAL A 602 3.53 4.69 -7.98
C VAL A 602 2.42 4.52 -6.95
N TYR A 603 1.28 5.19 -7.15
CA TYR A 603 0.12 5.07 -6.28
C TYR A 603 -0.47 3.65 -6.32
N ARG A 604 -0.69 3.09 -7.51
CA ARG A 604 -1.25 1.73 -7.67
C ARG A 604 -0.34 0.67 -7.04
N ILE A 605 0.98 0.81 -7.20
CA ILE A 605 1.98 -0.05 -6.55
C ILE A 605 1.92 0.13 -5.03
N SER A 606 1.73 1.37 -4.52
CA SER A 606 1.63 1.61 -3.08
C SER A 606 0.42 0.92 -2.44
N ILE A 607 -0.69 0.76 -3.17
CA ILE A 607 -1.83 -0.07 -2.75
C ILE A 607 -1.44 -1.55 -2.71
N ALA A 608 -0.82 -2.07 -3.78
CA ALA A 608 -0.40 -3.46 -3.84
C ALA A 608 0.58 -3.84 -2.73
N THR A 609 1.41 -2.90 -2.28
CA THR A 609 2.41 -3.09 -1.22
C THR A 609 1.92 -2.72 0.18
N GLN A 610 0.67 -2.27 0.35
CA GLN A 610 0.19 -1.82 1.66
C GLN A 610 0.12 -2.95 2.70
N ASN A 611 -0.11 -4.21 2.27
CA ASN A 611 -0.10 -5.40 3.13
C ASN A 611 1.31 -5.85 3.56
N VAL A 612 2.36 -5.15 3.16
CA VAL A 612 3.75 -5.62 3.29
C VAL A 612 4.39 -5.06 4.56
N GLY A 613 4.77 -5.94 5.47
CA GLY A 613 5.46 -5.60 6.71
C GLY A 613 4.64 -4.66 7.60
N TYR A 614 5.12 -3.44 7.82
CA TYR A 614 4.37 -2.41 8.54
C TYR A 614 3.67 -1.49 7.54
N ASN A 615 2.32 -1.62 7.46
CA ASN A 615 1.49 -0.85 6.55
C ASN A 615 1.78 0.65 6.61
N GLN A 616 1.81 1.29 5.43
CA GLN A 616 2.00 2.72 5.25
C GLN A 616 0.89 3.28 4.35
N PRO A 617 0.51 4.57 4.47
CA PRO A 617 -0.47 5.17 3.58
C PRO A 617 0.00 5.13 2.13
N THR A 618 -0.95 5.15 1.20
CA THR A 618 -0.69 5.35 -0.22
C THR A 618 -0.02 6.70 -0.47
N GLN A 619 0.82 6.76 -1.50
CA GLN A 619 1.45 8.01 -1.97
C GLN A 619 1.58 8.00 -3.48
N PRO A 620 1.26 9.11 -4.18
CA PRO A 620 1.45 9.24 -5.62
C PRO A 620 2.92 9.51 -5.97
N GLY A 621 3.28 9.28 -7.23
CA GLY A 621 4.59 9.61 -7.79
C GLY A 621 4.77 11.11 -8.11
N PHE A 622 3.91 11.96 -7.57
CA PHE A 622 3.88 13.40 -7.84
C PHE A 622 3.37 14.15 -6.60
N TYR A 623 3.65 15.44 -6.52
CA TYR A 623 3.07 16.29 -5.48
C TYR A 623 1.57 16.46 -5.72
N PHE A 624 0.77 16.24 -4.67
CA PHE A 624 -0.66 16.51 -4.67
C PHE A 624 -1.04 17.26 -3.39
N GLY A 625 -1.43 18.52 -3.55
CA GLY A 625 -1.75 19.40 -2.44
C GLY A 625 -2.14 20.81 -2.92
N PRO A 626 -2.32 21.77 -2.00
CA PRO A 626 -2.78 23.13 -2.30
C PRO A 626 -1.87 23.93 -3.23
N ASP A 627 -0.58 23.58 -3.31
CA ASP A 627 0.40 24.26 -4.14
C ASP A 627 0.41 23.81 -5.62
N LEU A 628 -0.47 22.88 -5.98
CA LEU A 628 -0.66 22.48 -7.38
C LEU A 628 -0.97 23.69 -8.24
N LYS A 629 -0.11 23.95 -9.24
CA LYS A 629 -0.28 25.04 -10.22
C LYS A 629 -0.57 24.46 -11.59
N GLY A 630 -1.64 24.97 -12.22
CA GLY A 630 -1.93 24.68 -13.62
C GLY A 630 -2.63 23.34 -13.87
N THR A 631 -2.47 22.82 -15.08
CA THR A 631 -3.08 21.56 -15.52
C THR A 631 -2.16 20.41 -15.17
N PHE A 632 -2.56 19.59 -14.22
CA PHE A 632 -1.83 18.37 -13.88
C PHE A 632 -2.38 17.21 -14.72
N ARG A 633 -1.55 16.59 -15.59
CA ARG A 633 -1.90 15.41 -16.44
C ARG A 633 -3.29 15.51 -17.11
N GLY A 634 -3.67 16.71 -17.59
CA GLY A 634 -4.98 16.91 -18.19
C GLY A 634 -6.10 17.20 -17.19
N CYS A 635 -5.85 17.19 -15.90
CA CYS A 635 -6.80 17.64 -14.89
C CYS A 635 -6.71 19.15 -14.69
N ARG A 636 -7.84 19.85 -14.69
CA ARG A 636 -7.93 21.23 -14.23
C ARG A 636 -8.25 21.26 -12.75
N LEU A 637 -7.57 22.14 -12.01
CA LEU A 637 -8.12 22.70 -10.78
C LEU A 637 -9.29 23.61 -11.18
N GLU A 638 -10.49 23.08 -11.18
CA GLU A 638 -11.69 23.91 -11.30
C GLU A 638 -12.01 24.45 -9.90
N LYS A 639 -11.76 25.75 -9.70
CA LYS A 639 -12.14 26.46 -8.48
C LYS A 639 -13.65 26.71 -8.44
#